data_c51935b754884bb59cef5164d55cffb0
#
_entry.id   c51935b754884bb59cef5164d55cffb0
#
_cell.length_a   1.000
_cell.length_b   1.000
_cell.length_c   1.000
_cell.angle_alpha   90.00
_cell.angle_beta   90.00
_cell.angle_gamma   90.00
#
_symmetry.space_group_name_H-M   'P 1'
#
loop_
_entity.id
_entity.type
_entity.pdbx_description
1 polymer ?
#
loop_
_entity_poly.entity_id
_entity_poly.type
_entity_poly.pdbx_seq_one_letter_code
_entity_poly.pdbx_strand_id
1 'polypeptide(L)'
;MRPDRWTKIEELLQAALEHTGAERSAFLASACEGDTDLRDQVEALLDADQLAQGFLETSALEDAADLFIDGHSEPVAGSRIAHYVVEQRLGSGGNGEVYLARDIRLGRRIALKLLDDAIADDGASRARFLREARLASAISHPHVCAVYEVGEADGHLFIAMQYVEGETLRHRIAGRPLAFDEFCAIALQVSEALAAAHALGIVHHDVKTCNIMITPQSQAMVLDFGLARMREQGEVAAQGRATIPGAVFGTPASMSPEQALGGAVDHRSDIFSFGVVLYEMATGQMPFRGDSPTEVVRAVLRTRPTPIAELNAALPERVSGVVERALAKDPADRYQSIEAMRVDLHDIADNDAIAPAASRASARGPALALAFAAMVAVPLIVITVWPAGQPVQVATAAPRGRSIAVLPFKSLVSTERNEALELGMADTLIASLSTIPELDVRPISAVRNYGGLQQDALAAGREQRVDAVVDGGIQTSADRVRVTVRLLNVSDGRQLWASRFEEPLTNIFALQDAVAERVSAALTVRLAANQAHEKRYVADVEAYQLYLLGRYHLVRLTDDGFSRALHYFEQAVARDPAYAQAHAGMAKAYVSLSGFNAWPPSEGFPKARQSAETALRLDEGLADAHAALADAIFLHGWNWGAAEREYRRALELNPGDADAHMAYGFYLGAMGRHDDAIKESTRAVELDPLSPTLIAGLGGVLHVARRHEEAGVQFRRALAMDPNFGYGHWGLGRALLEQRRYGPAAEAFRRSIPLSGDSPDETAELARTYALAGKRSEALALIARLTRLSTRRYVAPTTFAVLHAALGDKDKAFSWLARAREKRDFLLVLAAVEPMFDPLRDDARFTALLASMKLAGPLPNPAR
;
A
#
# COMPACT_ATOMS: atom_id res chain seq x y z
N MET A 1 -23.58 -8.86 27.39
CA MET A 1 -23.97 -9.20 28.77
C MET A 1 -25.01 -8.19 29.25
N ARG A 2 -26.03 -8.57 30.02
CA ARG A 2 -27.03 -7.60 30.52
C ARG A 2 -26.38 -6.79 31.67
N PRO A 3 -26.62 -5.48 31.75
CA PRO A 3 -26.03 -4.60 32.78
C PRO A 3 -26.26 -5.11 34.22
N ASP A 4 -27.43 -5.70 34.47
CA ASP A 4 -27.83 -6.22 35.79
C ASP A 4 -26.98 -7.42 36.25
N ARG A 5 -26.43 -8.24 35.33
CA ARG A 5 -25.61 -9.40 35.66
C ARG A 5 -24.19 -8.97 36.12
N TRP A 6 -23.67 -7.90 35.52
CA TRP A 6 -22.36 -7.40 35.91
C TRP A 6 -22.35 -6.75 37.30
N THR A 7 -23.40 -6.02 37.63
CA THR A 7 -23.56 -5.44 38.97
C THR A 7 -23.56 -6.54 40.06
N LYS A 8 -24.20 -7.68 39.77
CA LYS A 8 -24.23 -8.83 40.66
C LYS A 8 -22.88 -9.52 40.79
N ILE A 9 -22.08 -9.61 39.71
CA ILE A 9 -20.70 -10.13 39.76
C ILE A 9 -19.82 -9.23 40.62
N GLU A 10 -19.94 -7.92 40.49
CA GLU A 10 -19.15 -6.95 41.28
C GLU A 10 -19.46 -6.96 42.75
N GLU A 11 -20.74 -7.05 43.11
CA GLU A 11 -21.16 -7.17 44.52
C GLU A 11 -20.63 -8.47 45.14
N LEU A 12 -20.70 -9.59 44.42
CA LEU A 12 -20.20 -10.87 44.88
C LEU A 12 -18.68 -10.93 44.97
N LEU A 13 -17.96 -10.29 44.02
CA LEU A 13 -16.50 -10.20 44.05
C LEU A 13 -16.01 -9.40 45.27
N GLN A 14 -16.61 -8.25 45.56
CA GLN A 14 -16.26 -7.41 46.69
C GLN A 14 -16.51 -8.13 48.01
N ALA A 15 -17.67 -8.78 48.13
CA ALA A 15 -17.97 -9.55 49.33
C ALA A 15 -17.06 -10.78 49.50
N ALA A 16 -16.65 -11.43 48.40
CA ALA A 16 -15.74 -12.57 48.44
C ALA A 16 -14.28 -12.20 48.77
N LEU A 17 -13.85 -10.96 48.50
CA LEU A 17 -12.52 -10.45 48.89
C LEU A 17 -12.37 -10.29 50.43
N GLU A 18 -13.47 -10.11 51.19
CA GLU A 18 -13.46 -10.05 52.63
C GLU A 18 -13.26 -11.43 53.28
N HIS A 19 -13.34 -12.53 52.50
CA HIS A 19 -13.20 -13.92 53.00
C HIS A 19 -11.92 -14.57 52.45
N THR A 20 -11.36 -15.56 53.20
CA THR A 20 -10.14 -16.29 52.77
C THR A 20 -10.35 -17.81 52.78
N GLY A 21 -9.69 -18.53 51.86
CA GLY A 21 -9.64 -19.98 51.78
C GLY A 21 -11.02 -20.66 51.73
N ALA A 22 -11.28 -21.61 52.60
CA ALA A 22 -12.52 -22.40 52.63
C ALA A 22 -13.77 -21.56 52.93
N GLU A 23 -13.66 -20.45 53.65
CA GLU A 23 -14.77 -19.56 53.96
C GLU A 23 -15.24 -18.82 52.71
N ARG A 24 -14.31 -18.41 51.80
CA ARG A 24 -14.59 -17.79 50.51
C ARG A 24 -15.35 -18.74 49.60
N SER A 25 -14.89 -19.98 49.47
CA SER A 25 -15.56 -20.98 48.65
C SER A 25 -16.98 -21.32 49.14
N ALA A 26 -17.18 -21.38 50.47
CA ALA A 26 -18.49 -21.59 51.08
C ALA A 26 -19.43 -20.39 50.85
N PHE A 27 -18.91 -19.17 50.96
CA PHE A 27 -19.64 -17.94 50.67
C PHE A 27 -20.12 -17.91 49.23
N LEU A 28 -19.22 -18.16 48.24
CA LEU A 28 -19.57 -18.15 46.80
C LEU A 28 -20.56 -19.24 46.47
N ALA A 29 -20.45 -20.46 47.05
CA ALA A 29 -21.41 -21.52 46.85
C ALA A 29 -22.82 -21.15 47.31
N SER A 30 -22.94 -20.36 48.41
CA SER A 30 -24.21 -19.88 48.94
C SER A 30 -24.75 -18.67 48.21
N ALA A 31 -23.90 -17.68 47.84
CA ALA A 31 -24.31 -16.39 47.30
C ALA A 31 -24.64 -16.45 45.79
N CYS A 32 -24.12 -17.42 45.07
CA CYS A 32 -24.43 -17.63 43.66
C CYS A 32 -25.73 -18.45 43.40
N GLU A 33 -26.42 -18.92 44.46
CA GLU A 33 -27.73 -19.58 44.39
C GLU A 33 -27.84 -20.70 43.34
N GLY A 34 -26.75 -21.44 43.08
CA GLY A 34 -26.70 -22.51 42.07
C GLY A 34 -26.40 -22.07 40.64
N ASP A 35 -26.19 -20.78 40.37
CA ASP A 35 -25.69 -20.29 39.09
C ASP A 35 -24.17 -20.54 39.00
N THR A 36 -23.81 -21.70 38.45
CA THR A 36 -22.42 -22.13 38.30
C THR A 36 -21.61 -21.20 37.41
N ASP A 37 -22.21 -20.65 36.36
CA ASP A 37 -21.58 -19.72 35.42
C ASP A 37 -21.28 -18.36 36.11
N LEU A 38 -22.12 -17.89 37.00
CA LEU A 38 -21.88 -16.71 37.83
C LEU A 38 -20.75 -16.95 38.85
N ARG A 39 -20.72 -18.09 39.47
CA ARG A 39 -19.69 -18.49 40.43
C ARG A 39 -18.32 -18.58 39.74
N ASP A 40 -18.22 -19.28 38.62
CA ASP A 40 -16.99 -19.45 37.84
C ASP A 40 -16.42 -18.10 37.39
N GLN A 41 -17.30 -17.14 37.03
CA GLN A 41 -16.89 -15.78 36.67
C GLN A 41 -16.32 -15.00 37.85
N VAL A 42 -16.87 -15.13 39.04
CA VAL A 42 -16.35 -14.46 40.24
C VAL A 42 -15.05 -15.13 40.73
N GLU A 43 -14.95 -16.45 40.70
CA GLU A 43 -13.73 -17.19 41.08
C GLU A 43 -12.57 -16.84 40.14
N ALA A 44 -12.79 -16.75 38.84
CA ALA A 44 -11.78 -16.35 37.86
C ALA A 44 -11.22 -14.92 38.12
N LEU A 45 -12.07 -13.99 38.58
CA LEU A 45 -11.65 -12.64 38.92
C LEU A 45 -10.85 -12.60 40.25
N LEU A 46 -11.17 -13.48 41.22
CA LEU A 46 -10.42 -13.61 42.46
C LEU A 46 -9.03 -14.24 42.28
N ASP A 47 -8.92 -15.22 41.36
CA ASP A 47 -7.65 -15.86 41.03
C ASP A 47 -6.72 -14.86 40.29
N ALA A 48 -7.29 -14.03 39.43
CA ALA A 48 -6.55 -12.96 38.73
C ALA A 48 -6.01 -11.90 39.73
N ASP A 49 -6.76 -11.57 40.79
CA ASP A 49 -6.34 -10.62 41.82
C ASP A 49 -5.18 -11.19 42.70
N GLN A 50 -5.21 -12.47 43.02
CA GLN A 50 -4.13 -13.14 43.79
C GLN A 50 -2.82 -13.23 42.98
N LEU A 51 -2.88 -13.51 41.67
CA LEU A 51 -1.72 -13.54 40.79
C LEU A 51 -1.10 -12.16 40.64
N ALA A 52 -1.93 -11.11 40.63
CA ALA A 52 -1.47 -9.74 40.50
C ALA A 52 -0.80 -9.17 41.77
N GLN A 53 -1.21 -9.59 42.95
CA GLN A 53 -0.58 -9.17 44.22
C GLN A 53 0.84 -9.71 44.37
N GLY A 54 1.15 -10.92 43.85
CA GLY A 54 2.52 -11.48 43.84
C GLY A 54 3.47 -10.79 42.89
N PHE A 55 2.93 -10.08 41.89
CA PHE A 55 3.74 -9.40 40.87
C PHE A 55 4.17 -7.95 41.22
N LEU A 56 3.54 -7.32 42.19
CA LEU A 56 3.79 -5.94 42.61
C LEU A 56 4.68 -5.76 43.83
N GLU A 57 5.00 -6.85 44.58
CA GLU A 57 5.81 -6.77 45.79
C GLU A 57 7.32 -6.88 45.57
N THR A 58 7.78 -7.21 44.36
CA THR A 58 9.22 -7.24 44.06
C THR A 58 9.57 -6.20 43.01
N SER A 59 10.45 -5.28 43.39
CA SER A 59 11.18 -4.40 42.47
C SER A 59 11.92 -5.28 41.46
N ALA A 60 11.42 -5.33 40.22
CA ALA A 60 11.83 -6.26 39.15
C ALA A 60 13.24 -6.00 38.61
N LEU A 61 14.19 -5.54 39.40
CA LEU A 61 15.56 -5.21 38.97
C LEU A 61 16.68 -5.88 39.80
N GLU A 62 16.41 -6.55 40.94
CA GLU A 62 17.51 -7.08 41.74
C GLU A 62 17.40 -8.57 42.16
N ASP A 63 16.25 -9.25 42.02
CA ASP A 63 16.07 -10.64 42.53
C ASP A 63 15.78 -11.73 41.48
N ALA A 64 15.88 -11.44 40.17
CA ALA A 64 15.69 -12.44 39.11
C ALA A 64 16.96 -13.20 38.74
N ALA A 65 18.06 -13.03 39.43
CA ALA A 65 19.35 -13.66 39.07
C ALA A 65 19.56 -15.10 39.59
N ASP A 66 18.75 -15.63 40.50
CA ASP A 66 19.10 -16.87 41.21
C ASP A 66 18.10 -18.02 41.15
N LEU A 67 17.04 -18.01 40.32
CA LEU A 67 16.00 -19.08 40.41
C LEU A 67 15.57 -19.73 39.09
N PHE A 68 16.34 -19.68 38.03
CA PHE A 68 16.10 -20.57 36.84
C PHE A 68 17.41 -21.13 36.30
N ILE A 69 17.85 -22.22 36.89
CA ILE A 69 18.77 -23.18 36.24
C ILE A 69 17.89 -24.31 35.76
N ASP A 70 17.49 -24.24 34.48
CA ASP A 70 17.29 -25.39 33.63
C ASP A 70 17.28 -24.95 32.13
N GLY A 71 18.38 -25.20 31.48
CA GLY A 71 18.49 -25.92 30.21
C GLY A 71 18.41 -25.16 28.89
N HIS A 72 18.33 -23.81 28.77
CA HIS A 72 18.63 -23.15 27.48
C HIS A 72 19.43 -21.88 27.71
N SER A 73 20.61 -21.78 27.14
CA SER A 73 21.51 -20.62 27.31
C SER A 73 20.97 -19.41 26.53
N GLU A 74 20.68 -18.30 27.25
CA GLU A 74 20.43 -17.00 26.61
C GLU A 74 21.52 -16.68 25.59
N PRO A 75 21.16 -16.13 24.40
CA PRO A 75 22.14 -15.75 23.41
C PRO A 75 23.06 -14.67 23.95
N VAL A 76 24.32 -15.01 24.16
CA VAL A 76 25.37 -14.06 24.61
C VAL A 76 25.79 -13.20 23.41
N ALA A 77 26.25 -11.96 23.65
CA ALA A 77 26.83 -11.12 22.63
C ALA A 77 27.91 -11.89 21.83
N GLY A 78 27.76 -11.93 20.49
CA GLY A 78 28.57 -12.75 19.59
C GLY A 78 27.92 -14.08 19.19
N SER A 79 26.84 -14.54 19.82
CA SER A 79 26.10 -15.72 19.37
C SER A 79 25.42 -15.48 18.01
N ARG A 80 25.24 -16.56 17.27
CA ARG A 80 24.68 -16.51 15.92
C ARG A 80 23.34 -17.25 15.88
N ILE A 81 22.32 -16.58 15.39
CA ILE A 81 20.99 -17.15 15.12
C ILE A 81 20.75 -17.00 13.62
N ALA A 82 20.63 -18.12 12.91
CA ALA A 82 20.62 -18.15 11.45
C ALA A 82 21.83 -17.37 10.84
N HIS A 83 21.57 -16.25 10.18
CA HIS A 83 22.61 -15.36 9.62
C HIS A 83 22.70 -14.02 10.35
N TYR A 84 22.16 -13.93 11.56
CA TYR A 84 22.21 -12.78 12.44
C TYR A 84 23.21 -13.01 13.57
N VAL A 85 24.08 -12.03 13.81
CA VAL A 85 25.03 -12.04 14.94
C VAL A 85 24.51 -11.06 15.98
N VAL A 86 24.24 -11.55 17.17
CA VAL A 86 23.74 -10.75 18.29
C VAL A 86 24.85 -9.81 18.78
N GLU A 87 24.56 -8.50 18.85
CA GLU A 87 25.50 -7.47 19.34
C GLU A 87 25.21 -7.14 20.82
N GLN A 88 23.94 -6.89 21.18
CA GLN A 88 23.52 -6.59 22.56
C GLN A 88 22.03 -6.82 22.75
N ARG A 89 21.59 -7.01 24.00
CA ARG A 89 20.16 -7.05 24.36
C ARG A 89 19.62 -5.62 24.40
N LEU A 90 18.47 -5.37 23.72
CA LEU A 90 17.77 -4.10 23.69
C LEU A 90 16.68 -4.03 24.78
N GLY A 91 16.04 -5.17 25.10
CA GLY A 91 14.99 -5.24 26.10
C GLY A 91 14.34 -6.60 26.19
N SER A 92 13.56 -6.80 27.25
CA SER A 92 12.67 -7.94 27.42
C SER A 92 11.23 -7.44 27.53
N GLY A 93 10.27 -8.20 27.02
CA GLY A 93 8.86 -7.91 27.10
C GLY A 93 8.04 -9.18 27.22
N GLY A 94 6.76 -9.07 27.55
CA GLY A 94 5.88 -10.22 27.73
C GLY A 94 5.76 -11.19 26.56
N ASN A 95 6.36 -10.91 25.41
CA ASN A 95 6.32 -11.74 24.18
C ASN A 95 7.73 -12.20 23.74
N GLY A 96 8.74 -12.14 24.63
CA GLY A 96 10.09 -12.57 24.32
C GLY A 96 11.13 -11.46 24.48
N GLU A 97 12.34 -11.71 24.03
CA GLU A 97 13.49 -10.85 24.16
C GLU A 97 13.85 -10.18 22.83
N VAL A 98 14.28 -8.92 22.87
CA VAL A 98 14.68 -8.17 21.69
C VAL A 98 16.16 -7.84 21.76
N TYR A 99 16.91 -8.19 20.73
CA TYR A 99 18.35 -7.98 20.59
C TYR A 99 18.66 -7.06 19.43
N LEU A 100 19.68 -6.22 19.58
CA LEU A 100 20.38 -5.63 18.45
C LEU A 100 21.25 -6.72 17.83
N ALA A 101 21.08 -6.96 16.54
CA ALA A 101 21.87 -7.94 15.82
C ALA A 101 22.36 -7.38 14.47
N ARG A 102 23.41 -7.99 13.93
CA ARG A 102 23.94 -7.67 12.62
C ARG A 102 23.59 -8.76 11.63
N ASP A 103 22.88 -8.39 10.57
CA ASP A 103 22.69 -9.22 9.39
C ASP A 103 24.03 -9.35 8.65
N ILE A 104 24.67 -10.53 8.69
CA ILE A 104 25.98 -10.73 8.07
C ILE A 104 25.93 -10.85 6.54
N ARG A 105 24.73 -11.09 5.95
CA ARG A 105 24.53 -11.15 4.51
C ARG A 105 24.42 -9.75 3.90
N LEU A 106 23.71 -8.85 4.60
CA LEU A 106 23.41 -7.49 4.13
C LEU A 106 24.27 -6.42 4.81
N GLY A 107 25.02 -6.77 5.87
CA GLY A 107 25.92 -5.86 6.59
C GLY A 107 25.22 -4.76 7.40
N ARG A 108 23.93 -4.92 7.70
CA ARG A 108 23.10 -3.93 8.38
C ARG A 108 22.74 -4.35 9.81
N ARG A 109 22.45 -3.38 10.67
CA ARG A 109 21.87 -3.61 12.00
C ARG A 109 20.37 -3.85 11.89
N ILE A 110 19.89 -4.80 12.68
CA ILE A 110 18.46 -5.14 12.78
C ILE A 110 18.07 -5.32 14.26
N ALA A 111 16.80 -5.22 14.58
CA ALA A 111 16.25 -5.69 15.83
C ALA A 111 15.78 -7.15 15.64
N LEU A 112 16.34 -8.06 16.44
CA LEU A 112 16.00 -9.48 16.41
C LEU A 112 15.17 -9.80 17.66
N LYS A 113 13.89 -10.10 17.47
CA LYS A 113 12.99 -10.52 18.54
C LYS A 113 12.92 -12.04 18.59
N LEU A 114 13.31 -12.62 19.70
CA LEU A 114 13.20 -14.04 19.99
C LEU A 114 11.95 -14.29 20.82
N LEU A 115 11.20 -15.30 20.45
CA LEU A 115 9.96 -15.65 21.15
C LEU A 115 10.23 -16.69 22.24
N ASP A 116 9.36 -16.65 23.24
CA ASP A 116 9.39 -17.57 24.38
C ASP A 116 9.12 -19.02 23.91
N ASP A 117 9.89 -19.98 24.45
CA ASP A 117 9.83 -21.40 24.09
C ASP A 117 8.45 -22.02 24.33
N ALA A 118 7.67 -21.49 25.26
CA ALA A 118 6.29 -21.91 25.51
C ALA A 118 5.35 -21.73 24.29
N ILE A 119 5.67 -20.81 23.37
CA ILE A 119 4.93 -20.58 22.12
C ILE A 119 5.46 -21.50 21.01
N ALA A 120 6.75 -21.88 21.07
CA ALA A 120 7.40 -22.69 20.06
C ALA A 120 6.92 -24.17 20.10
N ASP A 121 6.53 -24.68 21.25
CA ASP A 121 6.16 -26.09 21.46
C ASP A 121 4.73 -26.43 20.99
N ASP A 122 3.82 -25.46 20.85
CA ASP A 122 2.47 -25.70 20.32
C ASP A 122 2.38 -25.42 18.81
N GLY A 123 2.25 -26.48 18.03
CA GLY A 123 2.19 -26.42 16.58
C GLY A 123 1.08 -25.52 16.01
N ALA A 124 -0.05 -25.37 16.71
CA ALA A 124 -1.16 -24.50 16.29
C ALA A 124 -0.82 -23.02 16.56
N SER A 125 -0.24 -22.71 17.70
CA SER A 125 0.22 -21.37 18.08
C SER A 125 1.37 -20.90 17.18
N ARG A 126 2.31 -21.81 16.87
CA ARG A 126 3.40 -21.59 15.93
C ARG A 126 2.91 -21.26 14.52
N ALA A 127 1.98 -22.05 13.96
CA ALA A 127 1.44 -21.80 12.60
C ALA A 127 0.68 -20.47 12.54
N ARG A 128 -0.01 -20.10 13.60
CA ARG A 128 -0.75 -18.82 13.72
C ARG A 128 0.23 -17.65 13.80
N PHE A 129 1.28 -17.76 14.62
CA PHE A 129 2.33 -16.76 14.73
C PHE A 129 2.97 -16.45 13.37
N LEU A 130 3.42 -17.47 12.66
CA LEU A 130 4.04 -17.32 11.35
C LEU A 130 3.09 -16.64 10.36
N ARG A 131 1.79 -16.87 10.50
CA ARG A 131 0.76 -16.22 9.66
C ARG A 131 0.58 -14.74 10.02
N GLU A 132 0.46 -14.41 11.32
CA GLU A 132 0.27 -13.02 11.78
C GLU A 132 1.52 -12.16 11.53
N ALA A 133 2.70 -12.71 11.79
CA ALA A 133 3.95 -12.03 11.47
C ALA A 133 4.14 -11.80 9.95
N ARG A 134 3.67 -12.73 9.09
CA ARG A 134 3.62 -12.52 7.64
C ARG A 134 2.62 -11.42 7.25
N LEU A 135 1.48 -11.32 7.92
CA LEU A 135 0.52 -10.22 7.69
C LEU A 135 1.13 -8.87 8.09
N ALA A 136 1.78 -8.80 9.26
CA ALA A 136 2.50 -7.60 9.69
C ALA A 136 3.60 -7.19 8.72
N SER A 137 4.30 -8.16 8.10
CA SER A 137 5.34 -7.88 7.10
C SER A 137 4.79 -7.28 5.78
N ALA A 138 3.48 -7.32 5.57
CA ALA A 138 2.83 -6.73 4.40
C ALA A 138 2.63 -5.21 4.54
N ILE A 139 2.75 -4.66 5.76
CA ILE A 139 2.60 -3.22 5.97
C ILE A 139 3.91 -2.53 5.55
N SER A 140 3.85 -1.76 4.47
CA SER A 140 4.97 -0.91 4.02
C SER A 140 4.56 0.56 4.18
N HIS A 141 5.00 1.20 5.26
CA HIS A 141 4.67 2.58 5.57
C HIS A 141 5.83 3.27 6.29
N PRO A 142 6.13 4.56 6.03
CA PRO A 142 7.25 5.28 6.66
C PRO A 142 7.17 5.35 8.18
N HIS A 143 5.98 5.23 8.77
CA HIS A 143 5.74 5.28 10.21
C HIS A 143 5.42 3.90 10.82
N VAL A 144 5.74 2.81 10.10
CA VAL A 144 5.61 1.43 10.59
C VAL A 144 6.96 0.75 10.53
N CYS A 145 7.36 0.08 11.62
CA CYS A 145 8.58 -0.70 11.68
C CYS A 145 8.50 -1.89 10.72
N ALA A 146 9.41 -1.95 9.75
CA ALA A 146 9.41 -2.99 8.73
C ALA A 146 9.87 -4.33 9.32
N VAL A 147 9.10 -5.40 9.09
CA VAL A 147 9.49 -6.79 9.36
C VAL A 147 10.24 -7.32 8.14
N TYR A 148 11.49 -7.77 8.33
CA TYR A 148 12.36 -8.24 7.25
C TYR A 148 12.28 -9.75 7.04
N GLU A 149 12.25 -10.50 8.14
CA GLU A 149 12.24 -11.96 8.09
C GLU A 149 11.53 -12.52 9.33
N VAL A 150 10.83 -13.61 9.14
CA VAL A 150 10.25 -14.42 10.20
C VAL A 150 10.72 -15.84 9.98
N GLY A 151 11.37 -16.44 10.96
CA GLY A 151 11.99 -17.75 10.79
C GLY A 151 12.17 -18.49 12.08
N GLU A 152 12.82 -19.66 11.94
CA GLU A 152 13.24 -20.51 13.03
C GLU A 152 14.68 -20.93 12.78
N ALA A 153 15.50 -20.84 13.81
CA ALA A 153 16.87 -21.31 13.79
C ALA A 153 17.30 -21.69 15.21
N ASP A 154 18.07 -22.76 15.33
CA ASP A 154 18.66 -23.26 16.57
C ASP A 154 17.60 -23.50 17.67
N GLY A 155 16.37 -23.89 17.29
CA GLY A 155 15.24 -24.14 18.20
C GLY A 155 14.46 -22.88 18.61
N HIS A 156 14.88 -21.70 18.18
CA HIS A 156 14.19 -20.43 18.51
C HIS A 156 13.37 -19.91 17.32
N LEU A 157 12.14 -19.49 17.59
CA LEU A 157 11.35 -18.68 16.65
C LEU A 157 11.82 -17.22 16.75
N PHE A 158 12.08 -16.59 15.61
CA PHE A 158 12.54 -15.20 15.59
C PHE A 158 11.81 -14.32 14.57
N ILE A 159 11.78 -13.02 14.88
CA ILE A 159 11.41 -11.94 13.95
C ILE A 159 12.60 -11.00 13.80
N ALA A 160 13.10 -10.86 12.58
CA ALA A 160 14.06 -9.83 12.23
C ALA A 160 13.33 -8.61 11.68
N MET A 161 13.51 -7.47 12.31
CA MET A 161 12.82 -6.23 11.96
C MET A 161 13.79 -5.05 11.89
N GLN A 162 13.32 -3.95 11.37
CA GLN A 162 14.07 -2.70 11.29
C GLN A 162 14.54 -2.29 12.70
N TYR A 163 15.85 -2.04 12.84
CA TYR A 163 16.35 -1.35 14.02
C TYR A 163 16.04 0.14 13.89
N VAL A 164 15.17 0.63 14.78
CA VAL A 164 14.81 2.05 14.84
C VAL A 164 15.67 2.72 15.89
N GLU A 165 16.57 3.61 15.44
CA GLU A 165 17.39 4.43 16.33
C GLU A 165 16.54 5.56 16.89
N GLY A 166 16.51 5.72 18.23
CA GLY A 166 15.69 6.73 18.90
C GLY A 166 15.28 6.33 20.30
N GLU A 167 14.24 6.97 20.80
CA GLU A 167 13.64 6.71 22.13
C GLU A 167 12.15 6.36 22.00
N THR A 168 11.59 5.65 23.00
CA THR A 168 10.14 5.39 23.01
C THR A 168 9.37 6.68 23.28
N LEU A 169 8.16 6.78 22.76
CA LEU A 169 7.27 7.92 23.04
C LEU A 169 6.99 8.07 24.56
N ARG A 170 6.93 6.94 25.28
CA ARG A 170 6.83 6.96 26.76
C ARG A 170 8.01 7.66 27.39
N HIS A 171 9.24 7.37 26.93
CA HIS A 171 10.45 8.05 27.43
C HIS A 171 10.44 9.54 27.06
N ARG A 172 9.99 9.87 25.86
CA ARG A 172 9.86 11.27 25.38
C ARG A 172 8.87 12.08 26.21
N ILE A 173 7.71 11.51 26.59
CA ILE A 173 6.70 12.13 27.46
C ILE A 173 7.26 12.34 28.89
N ALA A 174 7.92 11.32 29.46
CA ALA A 174 8.55 11.36 30.79
C ALA A 174 7.66 12.01 31.88
N GLY A 175 6.36 11.76 31.82
CA GLY A 175 5.38 12.31 32.78
C GLY A 175 5.03 13.79 32.57
N ARG A 176 5.39 14.41 31.44
CA ARG A 176 5.10 15.82 31.11
C ARG A 176 4.35 15.90 29.78
N PRO A 177 3.40 16.84 29.63
CA PRO A 177 2.73 17.04 28.36
C PRO A 177 3.71 17.49 27.28
N LEU A 178 3.50 17.02 26.03
CA LEU A 178 4.26 17.46 24.86
C LEU A 178 3.85 18.88 24.44
N ALA A 179 4.75 19.59 23.75
CA ALA A 179 4.41 20.84 23.08
C ALA A 179 3.36 20.59 21.98
N PHE A 180 2.50 21.57 21.71
CA PHE A 180 1.37 21.41 20.78
C PHE A 180 1.79 20.97 19.38
N ASP A 181 2.83 21.59 18.81
CA ASP A 181 3.33 21.25 17.47
C ASP A 181 3.87 19.80 17.42
N GLU A 182 4.56 19.37 18.46
CA GLU A 182 5.09 18.01 18.59
C GLU A 182 3.96 17.00 18.81
N PHE A 183 2.95 17.35 19.61
CA PHE A 183 1.73 16.57 19.79
C PHE A 183 1.04 16.33 18.44
N CYS A 184 0.78 17.38 17.65
CA CYS A 184 0.13 17.29 16.34
C CYS A 184 0.95 16.45 15.36
N ALA A 185 2.27 16.69 15.27
CA ALA A 185 3.15 15.96 14.36
C ALA A 185 3.16 14.45 14.65
N ILE A 186 3.29 14.05 15.91
CA ILE A 186 3.28 12.63 16.31
C ILE A 186 1.89 12.02 16.11
N ALA A 187 0.82 12.74 16.50
CA ALA A 187 -0.56 12.27 16.36
C ALA A 187 -0.92 11.96 14.89
N LEU A 188 -0.54 12.83 13.96
CA LEU A 188 -0.76 12.63 12.53
C LEU A 188 0.02 11.42 12.00
N GLN A 189 1.32 11.31 12.32
CA GLN A 189 2.17 10.21 11.85
C GLN A 189 1.69 8.84 12.36
N VAL A 190 1.29 8.74 13.64
CA VAL A 190 0.76 7.50 14.21
C VAL A 190 -0.60 7.17 13.59
N SER A 191 -1.47 8.17 13.37
CA SER A 191 -2.76 7.93 12.71
C SER A 191 -2.60 7.46 11.26
N GLU A 192 -1.59 7.93 10.53
CA GLU A 192 -1.24 7.43 9.19
C GLU A 192 -0.76 5.97 9.21
N ALA A 193 0.07 5.61 10.20
CA ALA A 193 0.52 4.23 10.38
C ALA A 193 -0.65 3.28 10.65
N LEU A 194 -1.57 3.67 11.56
CA LEU A 194 -2.77 2.88 11.85
C LEU A 194 -3.73 2.82 10.66
N ALA A 195 -3.89 3.91 9.89
CA ALA A 195 -4.69 3.93 8.67
C ALA A 195 -4.16 2.94 7.63
N ALA A 196 -2.84 2.91 7.43
CA ALA A 196 -2.20 1.97 6.51
C ALA A 196 -2.42 0.50 6.92
N ALA A 197 -2.37 0.19 8.22
CA ALA A 197 -2.62 -1.15 8.73
C ALA A 197 -4.11 -1.53 8.62
N HIS A 198 -5.02 -0.63 9.03
CA HIS A 198 -6.47 -0.85 8.95
C HIS A 198 -6.95 -1.02 7.51
N ALA A 199 -6.34 -0.31 6.55
CA ALA A 199 -6.63 -0.49 5.12
C ALA A 199 -6.29 -1.90 4.60
N LEU A 200 -5.34 -2.59 5.26
CA LEU A 200 -4.98 -3.99 5.00
C LEU A 200 -5.80 -4.97 5.86
N GLY A 201 -6.76 -4.48 6.65
CA GLY A 201 -7.52 -5.30 7.58
C GLY A 201 -6.72 -5.78 8.80
N ILE A 202 -5.56 -5.16 9.07
CA ILE A 202 -4.69 -5.50 10.20
C ILE A 202 -5.01 -4.59 11.36
N VAL A 203 -5.40 -5.17 12.49
CA VAL A 203 -5.63 -4.48 13.77
C VAL A 203 -4.39 -4.67 14.64
N HIS A 204 -3.92 -3.58 15.27
CA HIS A 204 -2.68 -3.61 16.05
C HIS A 204 -2.83 -4.35 17.39
N HIS A 205 -3.96 -4.17 18.05
CA HIS A 205 -4.33 -4.75 19.34
C HIS A 205 -3.54 -4.27 20.58
N ASP A 206 -2.35 -3.66 20.42
CA ASP A 206 -1.48 -3.21 21.54
C ASP A 206 -0.86 -1.84 21.27
N VAL A 207 -1.69 -0.87 20.86
CA VAL A 207 -1.27 0.53 20.64
C VAL A 207 -1.00 1.18 22.01
N LYS A 208 0.27 1.55 22.25
CA LYS A 208 0.70 2.21 23.51
C LYS A 208 2.00 2.98 23.29
N THR A 209 2.31 3.89 24.19
CA THR A 209 3.48 4.77 24.10
C THR A 209 4.84 4.03 24.11
N CYS A 210 4.89 2.81 24.65
CA CYS A 210 6.10 1.96 24.58
C CYS A 210 6.32 1.34 23.20
N ASN A 211 5.26 1.16 22.40
CA ASN A 211 5.32 0.57 21.08
C ASN A 211 5.41 1.65 19.95
N ILE A 212 5.73 2.88 20.32
CA ILE A 212 5.98 3.99 19.39
C ILE A 212 7.37 4.52 19.65
N MET A 213 8.26 4.47 18.66
CA MET A 213 9.61 5.04 18.72
C MET A 213 9.62 6.41 18.05
N ILE A 214 10.38 7.33 18.63
CA ILE A 214 10.65 8.66 18.06
C ILE A 214 12.12 8.70 17.63
N THR A 215 12.35 8.87 16.33
CA THR A 215 13.69 8.96 15.78
C THR A 215 14.35 10.32 16.07
N PRO A 216 15.69 10.45 15.93
CA PRO A 216 16.37 11.75 16.04
C PRO A 216 15.85 12.83 15.07
N GLN A 217 15.18 12.41 13.98
CA GLN A 217 14.55 13.31 12.99
C GLN A 217 13.10 13.63 13.32
N SER A 218 12.64 13.31 14.54
CA SER A 218 11.25 13.53 15.03
C SER A 218 10.20 12.76 14.23
N GLN A 219 10.56 11.58 13.68
CA GLN A 219 9.63 10.68 13.03
C GLN A 219 9.13 9.64 14.04
N ALA A 220 7.80 9.50 14.12
CA ALA A 220 7.18 8.43 14.90
C ALA A 220 7.16 7.13 14.09
N MET A 221 7.55 6.03 14.72
CA MET A 221 7.56 4.68 14.14
C MET A 221 6.78 3.75 15.05
N VAL A 222 5.70 3.16 14.56
CA VAL A 222 4.88 2.18 15.27
C VAL A 222 5.50 0.79 15.16
N LEU A 223 5.68 0.12 16.30
CA LEU A 223 6.30 -1.20 16.42
C LEU A 223 5.23 -2.28 16.67
N ASP A 224 5.57 -3.55 16.40
CA ASP A 224 4.86 -4.76 16.89
C ASP A 224 3.37 -4.90 16.51
N PHE A 225 3.01 -4.70 15.23
CA PHE A 225 1.64 -4.94 14.74
C PHE A 225 1.20 -6.41 14.88
N GLY A 226 0.04 -6.63 15.48
CA GLY A 226 -0.69 -7.91 15.44
C GLY A 226 -0.13 -9.04 16.33
N LEU A 227 0.99 -8.85 17.04
CA LEU A 227 1.66 -9.90 17.80
C LEU A 227 1.05 -10.16 19.20
N ALA A 228 0.14 -9.32 19.69
CA ALA A 228 -0.44 -9.40 21.03
C ALA A 228 -1.52 -10.49 21.18
N ARG A 229 -2.25 -10.82 20.13
CA ARG A 229 -3.35 -11.79 20.13
C ARG A 229 -2.90 -13.24 20.41
N MET A 230 -1.61 -13.51 20.35
CA MET A 230 -1.03 -14.84 20.47
C MET A 230 -1.04 -15.38 21.88
N ARG A 231 -0.92 -14.49 22.87
CA ARG A 231 -0.87 -14.87 24.29
C ARG A 231 -2.23 -15.31 24.82
N GLU A 232 -3.31 -14.71 24.33
CA GLU A 232 -4.67 -15.02 24.75
C GLU A 232 -5.14 -16.46 24.42
N GLN A 233 -4.51 -17.12 23.42
CA GLN A 233 -4.97 -18.41 22.92
C GLN A 233 -3.94 -19.56 23.08
N GLY A 234 -2.67 -19.26 23.33
CA GLY A 234 -1.60 -20.28 23.49
C GLY A 234 -1.55 -20.88 24.90
N GLU A 235 -1.74 -20.07 25.94
CA GLU A 235 -1.76 -20.55 27.34
C GLU A 235 -2.99 -21.40 27.66
N VAL A 236 -4.09 -21.24 26.92
CA VAL A 236 -5.31 -22.05 27.06
C VAL A 236 -5.13 -23.45 26.47
N ALA A 237 -4.31 -23.60 25.42
CA ALA A 237 -4.08 -24.92 24.77
C ALA A 237 -3.08 -25.80 25.55
N ALA A 238 -2.07 -25.20 26.16
CA ALA A 238 -1.02 -25.95 26.88
C ALA A 238 -1.47 -26.58 28.24
N GLN A 239 -2.55 -26.09 28.83
CA GLN A 239 -2.99 -26.58 30.16
C GLN A 239 -4.29 -27.41 30.17
N GLY A 240 -4.90 -27.68 28.96
CA GLY A 240 -6.09 -28.55 28.89
C GLY A 240 -7.31 -28.00 29.64
N ARG A 241 -7.34 -26.71 29.98
CA ARG A 241 -8.45 -26.04 30.67
C ARG A 241 -9.28 -25.24 29.65
N ALA A 242 -10.59 -25.45 29.70
CA ALA A 242 -11.57 -24.69 28.92
C ALA A 242 -11.38 -23.18 29.15
N THR A 243 -11.52 -22.40 28.06
CA THR A 243 -11.49 -20.95 27.99
C THR A 243 -12.15 -20.32 29.23
N ILE A 244 -11.38 -19.74 30.14
CA ILE A 244 -11.90 -18.94 31.25
C ILE A 244 -12.16 -17.53 30.68
N PRO A 245 -13.42 -17.06 30.55
CA PRO A 245 -13.71 -15.68 30.20
C PRO A 245 -13.27 -14.79 31.37
N GLY A 246 -12.21 -13.99 31.17
CA GLY A 246 -11.80 -13.02 32.20
C GLY A 246 -10.29 -12.95 32.49
N ALA A 247 -9.44 -13.79 31.90
CA ALA A 247 -7.99 -13.63 32.02
C ALA A 247 -7.53 -12.37 31.27
N VAL A 248 -7.16 -11.32 31.99
CA VAL A 248 -6.68 -10.03 31.42
C VAL A 248 -5.17 -10.12 31.21
N PHE A 249 -4.74 -10.26 29.95
CA PHE A 249 -3.33 -10.27 29.57
C PHE A 249 -2.97 -8.97 28.82
N GLY A 250 -1.86 -8.31 29.21
CA GLY A 250 -1.35 -7.09 28.60
C GLY A 250 -1.22 -5.95 29.63
N THR A 251 -0.88 -4.72 29.16
CA THR A 251 -0.86 -3.53 30.04
C THR A 251 -2.31 -3.03 30.18
N PRO A 252 -3.02 -3.25 31.31
CA PRO A 252 -4.46 -3.02 31.41
C PRO A 252 -4.90 -1.60 31.06
N ALA A 253 -4.02 -0.62 31.31
CA ALA A 253 -4.33 0.80 31.14
C ALA A 253 -4.46 1.28 29.68
N SER A 254 -3.97 0.51 28.69
CA SER A 254 -4.08 0.83 27.25
C SER A 254 -5.10 -0.03 26.52
N MET A 255 -5.71 -1.02 27.17
CA MET A 255 -6.74 -1.90 26.59
C MET A 255 -8.04 -1.15 26.35
N SER A 256 -8.76 -1.50 25.29
CA SER A 256 -10.13 -1.07 25.09
C SER A 256 -11.11 -1.81 26.00
N PRO A 257 -12.31 -1.28 26.26
CA PRO A 257 -13.34 -1.95 27.07
C PRO A 257 -13.68 -3.36 26.57
N GLU A 258 -13.82 -3.54 25.26
CA GLU A 258 -14.12 -4.82 24.63
C GLU A 258 -12.96 -5.83 24.74
N GLN A 259 -11.70 -5.36 24.70
CA GLN A 259 -10.53 -6.23 24.99
C GLN A 259 -10.53 -6.67 26.46
N ALA A 260 -10.75 -5.74 27.38
CA ALA A 260 -10.80 -6.05 28.81
C ALA A 260 -11.95 -7.01 29.19
N LEU A 261 -13.01 -7.08 28.38
CA LEU A 261 -14.15 -8.00 28.55
C LEU A 261 -14.01 -9.31 27.76
N GLY A 262 -12.92 -9.51 26.97
CA GLY A 262 -12.76 -10.66 26.08
C GLY A 262 -13.82 -10.70 24.96
N GLY A 263 -14.35 -9.55 24.55
CA GLY A 263 -15.35 -9.40 23.50
C GLY A 263 -14.75 -9.43 22.09
N ALA A 264 -15.61 -9.24 21.07
CA ALA A 264 -15.15 -9.09 19.69
C ALA A 264 -14.38 -7.78 19.51
N VAL A 265 -13.14 -7.86 19.03
CA VAL A 265 -12.21 -6.75 18.86
C VAL A 265 -12.07 -6.42 17.36
N ASP A 266 -12.25 -5.16 17.01
CA ASP A 266 -12.03 -4.64 15.66
C ASP A 266 -11.11 -3.40 15.66
N HIS A 267 -10.95 -2.74 14.52
CA HIS A 267 -10.10 -1.56 14.36
C HIS A 267 -10.48 -0.37 15.28
N ARG A 268 -11.70 -0.34 15.83
CA ARG A 268 -12.15 0.69 16.78
C ARG A 268 -11.53 0.49 18.17
N SER A 269 -10.99 -0.68 18.44
CA SER A 269 -10.20 -0.92 19.65
C SER A 269 -8.84 -0.20 19.56
N ASP A 270 -8.19 -0.20 18.39
CA ASP A 270 -6.97 0.59 18.17
C ASP A 270 -7.24 2.09 18.30
N ILE A 271 -8.42 2.58 17.87
CA ILE A 271 -8.83 3.98 18.02
C ILE A 271 -8.94 4.35 19.51
N PHE A 272 -9.50 3.48 20.34
CA PHE A 272 -9.54 3.69 21.80
C PHE A 272 -8.14 3.72 22.37
N SER A 273 -7.30 2.74 22.08
CA SER A 273 -5.91 2.66 22.56
C SER A 273 -5.07 3.85 22.08
N PHE A 274 -5.30 4.31 20.85
CA PHE A 274 -4.69 5.55 20.35
C PHE A 274 -5.22 6.79 21.08
N GLY A 275 -6.50 6.83 21.45
CA GLY A 275 -7.06 7.84 22.35
C GLY A 275 -6.35 7.90 23.70
N VAL A 276 -5.96 6.75 24.25
CA VAL A 276 -5.13 6.66 25.48
C VAL A 276 -3.74 7.29 25.24
N VAL A 277 -3.09 6.99 24.12
CA VAL A 277 -1.80 7.57 23.73
C VAL A 277 -1.90 9.10 23.60
N LEU A 278 -2.93 9.60 22.93
CA LEU A 278 -3.14 11.05 22.77
C LEU A 278 -3.38 11.74 24.13
N TYR A 279 -4.14 11.11 25.02
CA TYR A 279 -4.35 11.63 26.36
C TYR A 279 -3.03 11.71 27.13
N GLU A 280 -2.19 10.65 27.08
CA GLU A 280 -0.88 10.63 27.74
C GLU A 280 0.05 11.70 27.15
N MET A 281 0.08 11.89 25.83
CA MET A 281 0.82 12.98 25.16
C MET A 281 0.35 14.36 25.59
N ALA A 282 -0.96 14.55 25.72
CA ALA A 282 -1.57 15.84 26.07
C ALA A 282 -1.38 16.24 27.54
N THR A 283 -1.31 15.27 28.45
CA THR A 283 -1.35 15.51 29.91
C THR A 283 -0.11 15.04 30.65
N GLY A 284 0.72 14.19 30.05
CA GLY A 284 1.80 13.48 30.73
C GLY A 284 1.30 12.36 31.68
N GLN A 285 0.02 12.01 31.62
CA GLN A 285 -0.61 11.08 32.56
C GLN A 285 -1.52 10.09 31.85
N MET A 286 -1.62 8.84 32.40
CA MET A 286 -2.59 7.85 31.93
C MET A 286 -4.03 8.27 32.26
N PRO A 287 -5.00 8.08 31.32
CA PRO A 287 -6.41 8.44 31.54
C PRO A 287 -7.11 7.53 32.57
N PHE A 288 -6.65 6.29 32.74
CA PHE A 288 -7.24 5.30 33.62
C PHE A 288 -6.18 4.79 34.59
N ARG A 289 -6.44 4.94 35.90
CA ARG A 289 -5.51 4.61 36.97
C ARG A 289 -6.21 3.81 38.08
N GLY A 290 -5.47 3.04 38.82
CA GLY A 290 -5.89 2.29 39.98
C GLY A 290 -4.69 1.69 40.70
N ASP A 291 -4.83 1.36 41.96
CA ASP A 291 -3.77 0.78 42.80
C ASP A 291 -3.61 -0.74 42.54
N SER A 292 -4.51 -1.35 41.75
CA SER A 292 -4.44 -2.75 41.29
C SER A 292 -4.82 -2.87 39.78
N PRO A 293 -4.38 -3.92 39.08
CA PRO A 293 -4.80 -4.22 37.72
C PRO A 293 -6.32 -4.25 37.55
N THR A 294 -7.02 -4.81 38.54
CA THR A 294 -8.49 -4.89 38.57
C THR A 294 -9.14 -3.50 38.65
N GLU A 295 -8.57 -2.59 39.42
CA GLU A 295 -9.05 -1.20 39.46
C GLU A 295 -8.79 -0.44 38.15
N VAL A 296 -7.65 -0.69 37.54
CA VAL A 296 -7.35 -0.11 36.21
C VAL A 296 -8.36 -0.61 35.17
N VAL A 297 -8.65 -1.93 35.16
CA VAL A 297 -9.69 -2.51 34.28
C VAL A 297 -11.06 -1.88 34.56
N ARG A 298 -11.42 -1.75 35.86
CA ARG A 298 -12.67 -1.06 36.26
C ARG A 298 -12.72 0.37 35.72
N ALA A 299 -11.60 1.12 35.85
CA ALA A 299 -11.49 2.48 35.35
C ALA A 299 -11.65 2.52 33.80
N VAL A 300 -11.02 1.61 33.06
CA VAL A 300 -11.18 1.46 31.62
C VAL A 300 -12.64 1.23 31.23
N LEU A 301 -13.36 0.41 31.99
CA LEU A 301 -14.75 0.04 31.69
C LEU A 301 -15.75 1.17 32.05
N ARG A 302 -15.52 1.91 33.14
CA ARG A 302 -16.57 2.75 33.74
C ARG A 302 -16.20 4.21 33.95
N THR A 303 -14.91 4.51 34.15
CA THR A 303 -14.49 5.88 34.54
C THR A 303 -14.31 6.74 33.29
N ARG A 304 -14.85 7.95 33.33
CA ARG A 304 -14.49 9.01 32.37
C ARG A 304 -13.16 9.63 32.79
N PRO A 305 -12.18 9.78 31.90
CA PRO A 305 -10.92 10.44 32.24
C PRO A 305 -11.15 11.90 32.64
N THR A 306 -10.25 12.46 33.46
CA THR A 306 -10.26 13.90 33.76
C THR A 306 -10.13 14.69 32.45
N PRO A 307 -10.94 15.73 32.21
CA PRO A 307 -10.84 16.54 31.02
C PRO A 307 -9.44 17.11 30.79
N ILE A 308 -8.92 17.04 29.56
CA ILE A 308 -7.56 17.52 29.23
C ILE A 308 -7.42 19.01 29.60
N ALA A 309 -8.46 19.80 29.41
CA ALA A 309 -8.45 21.24 29.72
C ALA A 309 -8.19 21.55 31.21
N GLU A 310 -8.52 20.63 32.13
CA GLU A 310 -8.23 20.77 33.56
C GLU A 310 -6.76 20.50 33.89
N LEU A 311 -6.10 19.64 33.11
CA LEU A 311 -4.72 19.19 33.33
C LEU A 311 -3.71 19.99 32.49
N ASN A 312 -4.13 20.45 31.31
CA ASN A 312 -3.30 21.23 30.38
C ASN A 312 -4.13 22.26 29.63
N ALA A 313 -4.31 23.41 30.23
CA ALA A 313 -5.05 24.56 29.64
C ALA A 313 -4.32 25.25 28.45
N ALA A 314 -3.10 24.81 28.11
CA ALA A 314 -2.34 25.34 26.97
C ALA A 314 -2.76 24.71 25.64
N LEU A 315 -3.45 23.54 25.66
CA LEU A 315 -3.94 22.88 24.45
C LEU A 315 -5.32 23.43 24.03
N PRO A 316 -5.60 23.51 22.73
CA PRO A 316 -6.91 23.86 22.21
C PRO A 316 -8.02 22.94 22.69
N GLU A 317 -9.20 23.48 22.98
CA GLU A 317 -10.38 22.73 23.46
C GLU A 317 -10.78 21.59 22.49
N ARG A 318 -10.53 21.77 21.20
CA ARG A 318 -10.77 20.75 20.16
C ARG A 318 -10.00 19.46 20.38
N VAL A 319 -8.79 19.51 20.95
CA VAL A 319 -8.00 18.32 21.32
C VAL A 319 -8.78 17.45 22.32
N SER A 320 -9.40 18.09 23.34
CA SER A 320 -10.26 17.36 24.30
C SER A 320 -11.40 16.61 23.60
N GLY A 321 -12.08 17.25 22.64
CA GLY A 321 -13.21 16.66 21.92
C GLY A 321 -12.79 15.41 21.10
N VAL A 322 -11.64 15.46 20.43
CA VAL A 322 -11.12 14.31 19.64
C VAL A 322 -10.77 13.16 20.59
N VAL A 323 -10.07 13.43 21.68
CA VAL A 323 -9.64 12.40 22.64
C VAL A 323 -10.85 11.83 23.39
N GLU A 324 -11.81 12.64 23.82
CA GLU A 324 -13.03 12.16 24.51
C GLU A 324 -13.85 11.24 23.62
N ARG A 325 -13.99 11.58 22.32
CA ARG A 325 -14.69 10.73 21.37
C ARG A 325 -13.95 9.40 21.12
N ALA A 326 -12.61 9.43 21.03
CA ALA A 326 -11.82 8.20 20.88
C ALA A 326 -11.95 7.30 22.12
N LEU A 327 -12.03 7.88 23.34
CA LEU A 327 -12.15 7.17 24.63
C LEU A 327 -13.58 6.81 25.02
N ALA A 328 -14.58 6.98 24.13
CA ALA A 328 -15.94 6.54 24.37
C ALA A 328 -16.00 5.03 24.66
N LYS A 329 -16.81 4.63 25.69
CA LYS A 329 -16.84 3.24 26.15
C LYS A 329 -17.51 2.32 25.14
N ASP A 330 -18.61 2.76 24.52
CA ASP A 330 -19.26 2.04 23.41
C ASP A 330 -18.47 2.27 22.10
N PRO A 331 -18.04 1.21 21.39
CA PRO A 331 -17.43 1.34 20.08
C PRO A 331 -18.28 2.11 19.04
N ALA A 332 -19.61 2.11 19.19
CA ALA A 332 -20.51 2.84 18.28
C ALA A 332 -20.41 4.37 18.44
N ASP A 333 -20.03 4.86 19.62
CA ASP A 333 -19.88 6.28 19.91
C ASP A 333 -18.51 6.83 19.54
N ARG A 334 -17.54 5.97 19.21
CA ARG A 334 -16.18 6.35 18.78
C ARG A 334 -16.15 6.80 17.32
N TYR A 335 -14.97 7.21 16.86
CA TYR A 335 -14.69 7.28 15.43
C TYR A 335 -14.89 5.91 14.79
N GLN A 336 -15.58 5.86 13.65
CA GLN A 336 -15.83 4.59 12.96
C GLN A 336 -14.69 4.21 12.01
N SER A 337 -13.72 5.10 11.77
CA SER A 337 -12.45 4.82 11.10
C SER A 337 -11.36 5.75 11.64
N ILE A 338 -10.11 5.33 11.52
CA ILE A 338 -8.97 6.17 11.89
C ILE A 338 -8.83 7.38 10.95
N GLU A 339 -9.26 7.27 9.69
CA GLU A 339 -9.29 8.36 8.72
C GLU A 339 -10.21 9.50 9.19
N ALA A 340 -11.38 9.16 9.74
CA ALA A 340 -12.29 10.17 10.28
C ALA A 340 -11.67 10.93 11.47
N MET A 341 -10.94 10.23 12.33
CA MET A 341 -10.18 10.83 13.42
C MET A 341 -9.00 11.68 12.90
N ARG A 342 -8.32 11.24 11.84
CA ARG A 342 -7.20 11.94 11.20
C ARG A 342 -7.63 13.29 10.61
N VAL A 343 -8.83 13.35 10.00
CA VAL A 343 -9.39 14.63 9.50
C VAL A 343 -9.51 15.65 10.63
N ASP A 344 -10.07 15.25 11.77
CA ASP A 344 -10.22 16.16 12.92
C ASP A 344 -8.84 16.56 13.50
N LEU A 345 -7.84 15.67 13.50
CA LEU A 345 -6.46 15.95 13.90
C LEU A 345 -5.76 16.93 12.94
N HIS A 346 -5.98 16.81 11.62
CA HIS A 346 -5.49 17.77 10.62
C HIS A 346 -6.13 19.15 10.82
N ASP A 347 -7.45 19.20 11.03
CA ASP A 347 -8.16 20.45 11.29
C ASP A 347 -7.65 21.17 12.54
N ILE A 348 -7.22 20.42 13.55
CA ILE A 348 -6.59 20.99 14.77
C ILE A 348 -5.20 21.54 14.44
N ALA A 349 -4.38 20.78 13.69
CA ALA A 349 -3.03 21.20 13.33
C ALA A 349 -3.02 22.45 12.44
N ASP A 350 -3.95 22.55 11.47
CA ASP A 350 -4.00 23.63 10.49
C ASP A 350 -4.61 24.93 11.04
N ASN A 351 -5.65 24.84 11.88
CA ASN A 351 -6.39 26.03 12.34
C ASN A 351 -5.78 26.69 13.58
N ASP A 352 -5.03 25.96 14.41
CA ASP A 352 -4.43 26.51 15.64
C ASP A 352 -2.95 26.94 15.45
N ALA A 353 -2.31 26.58 14.33
CA ALA A 353 -1.00 27.12 13.92
C ALA A 353 -1.03 28.61 13.56
N ILE A 354 -2.21 29.26 13.48
CA ILE A 354 -2.41 30.64 13.04
C ILE A 354 -2.69 31.61 14.21
N ALA A 355 -2.69 31.16 15.47
CA ALA A 355 -2.94 32.03 16.61
C ALA A 355 -1.63 32.47 17.32
N PRO A 356 -1.05 33.64 17.02
CA PRO A 356 -0.01 34.20 17.89
C PRO A 356 -0.64 34.69 19.19
N ALA A 357 0.04 34.42 20.28
CA ALA A 357 -0.31 34.83 21.63
C ALA A 357 -0.80 36.30 21.71
N ALA A 358 -2.09 36.51 21.93
CA ALA A 358 -2.67 37.82 22.19
C ALA A 358 -2.37 38.24 23.62
N SER A 359 -1.30 39.00 23.79
CA SER A 359 -1.01 39.84 24.96
C SER A 359 -2.03 40.96 25.02
N ARG A 360 -2.62 41.14 26.19
CA ARG A 360 -3.53 42.24 26.57
C ARG A 360 -2.89 43.60 26.34
N ALA A 361 -3.46 44.43 25.47
CA ALA A 361 -3.38 45.90 25.61
C ALA A 361 -4.50 46.61 24.83
N SER A 362 -5.33 47.28 25.61
CA SER A 362 -6.15 48.49 25.41
C SER A 362 -6.30 49.15 24.03
N ALA A 363 -7.55 49.39 23.76
CA ALA A 363 -8.16 50.42 22.92
C ALA A 363 -7.29 51.58 22.38
N ARG A 364 -7.33 51.76 21.04
CA ARG A 364 -7.31 53.08 20.34
C ARG A 364 -7.73 52.94 18.89
N GLY A 365 -8.87 53.55 18.53
CA GLY A 365 -9.15 54.44 17.44
C GLY A 365 -9.29 53.94 15.99
N PRO A 366 -10.22 54.47 15.23
CA PRO A 366 -10.73 53.93 13.96
C PRO A 366 -9.98 54.54 12.73
N ALA A 367 -8.73 54.12 12.54
CA ALA A 367 -7.95 54.53 11.36
C ALA A 367 -7.62 53.38 10.37
N LEU A 368 -7.90 52.11 10.71
CA LEU A 368 -7.57 50.96 9.87
C LEU A 368 -8.69 50.50 8.90
N ALA A 369 -9.90 51.03 9.06
CA ALA A 369 -11.04 50.66 8.22
C ALA A 369 -10.95 51.21 6.76
N LEU A 370 -10.21 52.30 6.54
CA LEU A 370 -10.06 52.91 5.22
C LEU A 370 -8.97 52.26 4.35
N ALA A 371 -7.97 51.61 4.95
CA ALA A 371 -6.91 50.92 4.23
C ALA A 371 -7.38 49.56 3.65
N PHE A 372 -8.31 48.92 4.33
CA PHE A 372 -8.84 47.59 3.87
C PHE A 372 -9.83 47.76 2.70
N ALA A 373 -10.57 48.87 2.66
CA ALA A 373 -11.48 49.13 1.52
C ALA A 373 -10.73 49.46 0.22
N ALA A 374 -9.54 50.05 0.28
CA ALA A 374 -8.70 50.32 -0.89
C ALA A 374 -8.00 49.08 -1.45
N MET A 375 -7.68 48.06 -0.59
CA MET A 375 -6.99 46.86 -1.00
C MET A 375 -7.91 45.84 -1.68
N VAL A 376 -9.23 45.93 -1.46
CA VAL A 376 -10.24 45.06 -2.12
C VAL A 376 -10.77 45.67 -3.43
N ALA A 377 -10.75 47.01 -3.57
CA ALA A 377 -11.28 47.67 -4.76
C ALA A 377 -10.35 47.56 -5.99
N VAL A 378 -9.03 47.52 -5.81
CA VAL A 378 -8.06 47.45 -6.92
C VAL A 378 -8.08 46.10 -7.67
N PRO A 379 -8.11 44.90 -7.03
CA PRO A 379 -8.24 43.66 -7.76
C PRO A 379 -9.61 43.50 -8.45
N LEU A 380 -10.68 44.11 -7.92
CA LEU A 380 -12.00 44.01 -8.58
C LEU A 380 -12.08 44.82 -9.88
N ILE A 381 -11.36 45.95 -9.98
CA ILE A 381 -11.29 46.78 -11.20
C ILE A 381 -10.41 46.09 -12.27
N VAL A 382 -9.36 45.37 -11.86
CA VAL A 382 -8.50 44.62 -12.81
C VAL A 382 -9.25 43.44 -13.42
N ILE A 383 -10.17 42.79 -12.69
CA ILE A 383 -10.99 41.69 -13.20
C ILE A 383 -12.07 42.17 -14.18
N THR A 384 -12.54 43.42 -14.07
CA THR A 384 -13.62 43.91 -14.95
C THR A 384 -13.13 44.59 -16.25
N VAL A 385 -11.81 44.87 -16.39
CA VAL A 385 -11.25 45.60 -17.55
C VAL A 385 -10.38 44.68 -18.43
N TRP A 386 -10.06 43.44 -17.97
CA TRP A 386 -9.34 42.47 -18.81
C TRP A 386 -10.35 41.81 -19.77
N PRO A 387 -10.14 41.86 -21.10
CA PRO A 387 -11.01 41.13 -22.02
C PRO A 387 -10.91 39.65 -21.70
N ALA A 388 -12.02 39.06 -21.31
CA ALA A 388 -12.14 37.61 -21.11
C ALA A 388 -11.66 36.94 -22.42
N GLY A 389 -10.51 36.26 -22.33
CA GLY A 389 -10.11 35.36 -23.41
C GLY A 389 -11.28 34.41 -23.66
N GLN A 390 -11.62 34.28 -24.97
CA GLN A 390 -12.70 33.39 -25.38
C GLN A 390 -12.52 32.03 -24.68
N PRO A 391 -13.58 31.45 -24.10
CA PRO A 391 -13.50 30.10 -23.61
C PRO A 391 -13.07 29.22 -24.79
N VAL A 392 -11.94 28.53 -24.64
CA VAL A 392 -11.58 27.43 -25.55
C VAL A 392 -12.81 26.55 -25.56
N GLN A 393 -13.52 26.52 -26.67
CA GLN A 393 -14.58 25.55 -26.92
C GLN A 393 -13.88 24.19 -26.83
N VAL A 394 -14.03 23.54 -25.67
CA VAL A 394 -13.84 22.10 -25.58
C VAL A 394 -14.83 21.55 -26.58
N ALA A 395 -14.30 21.02 -27.68
CA ALA A 395 -15.11 20.35 -28.69
C ALA A 395 -16.02 19.40 -27.94
N THR A 396 -17.33 19.59 -28.07
CA THR A 396 -18.35 18.67 -27.57
C THR A 396 -18.00 17.30 -28.14
N ALA A 397 -17.44 16.45 -27.29
CA ALA A 397 -17.16 15.06 -27.64
C ALA A 397 -18.46 14.44 -28.17
N ALA A 398 -18.33 13.63 -29.21
CA ALA A 398 -19.38 12.74 -29.70
C ALA A 398 -20.04 12.01 -28.51
N PRO A 399 -21.29 11.58 -28.62
CA PRO A 399 -21.99 10.93 -27.50
C PRO A 399 -21.11 9.81 -26.97
N ARG A 400 -20.60 9.99 -25.74
CA ARG A 400 -19.74 9.01 -25.05
C ARG A 400 -20.55 7.74 -24.87
N GLY A 401 -19.93 6.60 -25.15
CA GLY A 401 -20.44 5.28 -24.78
C GLY A 401 -20.78 5.25 -23.26
N ARG A 402 -21.64 4.33 -22.85
CA ARG A 402 -21.92 4.14 -21.43
C ARG A 402 -20.68 3.66 -20.70
N SER A 403 -20.35 4.30 -19.59
CA SER A 403 -19.19 3.91 -18.75
C SER A 403 -19.62 3.01 -17.61
N ILE A 404 -18.79 1.98 -17.30
CA ILE A 404 -19.10 0.99 -16.28
C ILE A 404 -17.87 0.63 -15.46
N ALA A 405 -18.08 0.40 -14.15
CA ALA A 405 -17.09 -0.20 -13.28
C ALA A 405 -17.60 -1.55 -12.76
N VAL A 406 -16.77 -2.57 -12.80
CA VAL A 406 -17.04 -3.89 -12.19
C VAL A 406 -16.21 -3.97 -10.92
N LEU A 407 -16.88 -3.94 -9.76
CA LEU A 407 -16.18 -4.01 -8.48
C LEU A 407 -15.76 -5.45 -8.15
N PRO A 408 -14.70 -5.64 -7.35
CA PRO A 408 -14.34 -6.96 -6.83
C PRO A 408 -15.54 -7.62 -6.15
N PHE A 409 -15.76 -8.90 -6.42
CA PHE A 409 -16.91 -9.65 -5.89
C PHE A 409 -16.63 -10.01 -4.42
N LYS A 410 -17.54 -9.67 -3.52
CA LYS A 410 -17.39 -9.86 -2.08
C LYS A 410 -17.65 -11.30 -1.67
N SER A 411 -16.74 -11.94 -0.92
CA SER A 411 -17.05 -13.22 -0.28
C SER A 411 -18.11 -13.03 0.80
N LEU A 412 -19.24 -13.74 0.66
CA LEU A 412 -20.37 -13.66 1.61
C LEU A 412 -20.23 -14.64 2.80
N VAL A 413 -19.16 -15.45 2.82
CA VAL A 413 -18.86 -16.41 3.89
C VAL A 413 -17.51 -16.01 4.51
N SER A 414 -17.56 -15.61 5.78
CA SER A 414 -16.44 -14.95 6.48
C SER A 414 -15.27 -15.88 6.86
N THR A 415 -15.34 -17.18 6.67
CA THR A 415 -14.35 -18.15 7.14
C THR A 415 -13.17 -18.38 6.19
N GLU A 416 -13.33 -18.09 4.87
CA GLU A 416 -12.25 -18.25 3.89
C GLU A 416 -12.38 -17.17 2.79
N ARG A 417 -11.82 -15.98 3.06
CA ARG A 417 -11.76 -14.95 2.04
C ARG A 417 -10.70 -15.32 1.00
N ASN A 418 -11.11 -15.47 -0.25
CA ASN A 418 -10.21 -15.71 -1.37
C ASN A 418 -10.13 -14.46 -2.25
N GLU A 419 -9.22 -13.53 -1.89
CA GLU A 419 -9.02 -12.28 -2.64
C GLU A 419 -8.70 -12.51 -4.13
N ALA A 420 -7.96 -13.58 -4.44
CA ALA A 420 -7.63 -13.91 -5.82
C ALA A 420 -8.89 -14.25 -6.63
N LEU A 421 -9.84 -14.98 -6.05
CA LEU A 421 -11.11 -15.31 -6.69
C LEU A 421 -12.03 -14.06 -6.80
N GLU A 422 -12.09 -13.23 -5.75
CA GLU A 422 -12.87 -12.00 -5.72
C GLU A 422 -12.44 -11.02 -6.83
N LEU A 423 -11.13 -10.78 -6.95
CA LEU A 423 -10.53 -9.93 -7.97
C LEU A 423 -10.57 -10.59 -9.36
N GLY A 424 -10.31 -11.89 -9.43
CA GLY A 424 -10.26 -12.60 -10.69
C GLY A 424 -11.61 -12.69 -11.40
N MET A 425 -12.70 -12.83 -10.65
CA MET A 425 -14.05 -12.74 -11.20
C MET A 425 -14.32 -11.37 -11.82
N ALA A 426 -13.93 -10.30 -11.14
CA ALA A 426 -14.08 -8.94 -11.65
C ALA A 426 -13.19 -8.72 -12.89
N ASP A 427 -11.93 -9.17 -12.86
CA ASP A 427 -10.97 -9.01 -13.95
C ASP A 427 -11.43 -9.72 -15.23
N THR A 428 -11.92 -10.95 -15.11
CA THR A 428 -12.46 -11.69 -16.26
C THR A 428 -13.70 -11.04 -16.84
N LEU A 429 -14.58 -10.52 -15.98
CA LEU A 429 -15.80 -9.82 -16.43
C LEU A 429 -15.44 -8.47 -17.08
N ILE A 430 -14.45 -7.74 -16.53
CA ILE A 430 -13.88 -6.53 -17.14
C ILE A 430 -13.35 -6.87 -18.55
N ALA A 431 -12.51 -7.90 -18.68
CA ALA A 431 -11.95 -8.31 -19.95
C ALA A 431 -13.04 -8.64 -20.98
N SER A 432 -14.09 -9.37 -20.57
CA SER A 432 -15.21 -9.71 -21.46
C SER A 432 -16.03 -8.48 -21.89
N LEU A 433 -16.30 -7.55 -20.96
CA LEU A 433 -17.08 -6.33 -21.26
C LEU A 433 -16.26 -5.30 -22.06
N SER A 434 -14.93 -5.26 -21.89
CA SER A 434 -14.03 -4.34 -22.61
C SER A 434 -13.92 -4.64 -24.11
N THR A 435 -14.36 -5.82 -24.55
CA THR A 435 -14.45 -6.16 -25.99
C THR A 435 -15.61 -5.45 -26.71
N ILE A 436 -16.48 -4.77 -25.96
CA ILE A 436 -17.66 -4.08 -26.50
C ILE A 436 -17.28 -2.61 -26.81
N PRO A 437 -17.21 -2.17 -28.08
CA PRO A 437 -16.67 -0.85 -28.44
C PRO A 437 -17.49 0.34 -27.88
N GLU A 438 -18.79 0.15 -27.62
CA GLU A 438 -19.69 1.18 -27.11
C GLU A 438 -19.66 1.32 -25.59
N LEU A 439 -18.82 0.52 -24.90
CA LEU A 439 -18.76 0.45 -23.44
C LEU A 439 -17.37 0.83 -22.94
N ASP A 440 -17.29 1.90 -22.16
CA ASP A 440 -16.07 2.30 -21.47
C ASP A 440 -15.97 1.56 -20.12
N VAL A 441 -15.23 0.45 -20.07
CA VAL A 441 -15.09 -0.37 -18.86
C VAL A 441 -13.87 0.05 -18.08
N ARG A 442 -14.02 0.32 -16.77
CA ARG A 442 -12.88 0.62 -15.90
C ARG A 442 -12.01 -0.63 -15.73
N PRO A 443 -10.68 -0.52 -15.89
CA PRO A 443 -9.79 -1.68 -15.72
C PRO A 443 -9.69 -2.10 -14.26
N ILE A 444 -9.17 -3.31 -14.02
CA ILE A 444 -9.02 -3.86 -12.68
C ILE A 444 -8.14 -3.00 -11.76
N SER A 445 -7.14 -2.29 -12.31
CA SER A 445 -6.29 -1.32 -11.60
C SER A 445 -7.10 -0.22 -10.92
N ALA A 446 -8.17 0.25 -11.57
CA ALA A 446 -9.04 1.32 -11.08
C ALA A 446 -9.99 0.85 -9.97
N VAL A 447 -10.35 -0.44 -9.94
CA VAL A 447 -11.40 -0.96 -9.07
C VAL A 447 -10.90 -1.87 -7.95
N ARG A 448 -9.65 -2.32 -7.97
CA ARG A 448 -9.09 -3.27 -7.00
C ARG A 448 -9.19 -2.84 -5.53
N ASN A 449 -9.15 -1.54 -5.26
CA ASN A 449 -9.22 -1.00 -3.90
C ASN A 449 -10.64 -1.06 -3.30
N TYR A 450 -11.66 -1.42 -4.11
CA TYR A 450 -13.06 -1.51 -3.69
C TYR A 450 -13.48 -2.93 -3.30
N GLY A 451 -12.54 -3.80 -2.88
CA GLY A 451 -12.82 -5.17 -2.43
C GLY A 451 -13.33 -5.31 -0.98
N GLY A 452 -13.55 -4.21 -0.26
CA GLY A 452 -14.02 -4.25 1.13
C GLY A 452 -15.47 -4.70 1.28
N LEU A 453 -15.79 -5.51 2.32
CA LEU A 453 -17.16 -6.01 2.57
C LEU A 453 -18.20 -4.90 2.75
N GLN A 454 -17.80 -3.74 3.29
CA GLN A 454 -18.66 -2.58 3.55
C GLN A 454 -18.60 -1.51 2.44
N GLN A 455 -18.00 -1.81 1.30
CA GLN A 455 -17.86 -0.87 0.19
C GLN A 455 -19.23 -0.43 -0.34
N ASP A 456 -19.46 0.88 -0.39
CA ASP A 456 -20.61 1.47 -1.09
C ASP A 456 -20.35 1.48 -2.60
N ALA A 457 -21.09 0.63 -3.32
CA ALA A 457 -20.94 0.51 -4.77
C ALA A 457 -21.27 1.82 -5.51
N LEU A 458 -22.21 2.63 -5.00
CA LEU A 458 -22.58 3.91 -5.62
C LEU A 458 -21.51 4.98 -5.35
N ALA A 459 -20.88 4.97 -4.17
CA ALA A 459 -19.73 5.83 -3.87
C ALA A 459 -18.56 5.51 -4.79
N ALA A 460 -18.21 4.23 -4.94
CA ALA A 460 -17.19 3.76 -5.88
C ALA A 460 -17.49 4.20 -7.33
N GLY A 461 -18.73 4.06 -7.78
CA GLY A 461 -19.15 4.51 -9.12
C GLY A 461 -19.02 6.01 -9.34
N ARG A 462 -19.33 6.82 -8.33
CA ARG A 462 -19.17 8.28 -8.39
C ARG A 462 -17.69 8.68 -8.45
N GLU A 463 -16.85 8.04 -7.64
CA GLU A 463 -15.40 8.25 -7.63
C GLU A 463 -14.78 7.87 -8.98
N GLN A 464 -15.15 6.70 -9.52
CA GLN A 464 -14.72 6.21 -10.83
C GLN A 464 -15.36 6.98 -12.00
N ARG A 465 -16.30 7.89 -11.73
CA ARG A 465 -17.01 8.70 -12.73
C ARG A 465 -17.62 7.85 -13.85
N VAL A 466 -18.33 6.80 -13.45
CA VAL A 466 -19.03 5.90 -14.37
C VAL A 466 -20.55 6.06 -14.28
N ASP A 467 -21.24 5.68 -15.37
CA ASP A 467 -22.71 5.74 -15.44
C ASP A 467 -23.37 4.58 -14.67
N ALA A 468 -22.69 3.43 -14.63
CA ALA A 468 -23.20 2.23 -13.98
C ALA A 468 -22.11 1.46 -13.22
N VAL A 469 -22.50 0.70 -12.20
CA VAL A 469 -21.62 -0.17 -11.42
C VAL A 469 -22.19 -1.58 -11.37
N VAL A 470 -21.33 -2.57 -11.64
CA VAL A 470 -21.58 -3.98 -11.32
C VAL A 470 -21.01 -4.26 -9.94
N ASP A 471 -21.86 -4.71 -9.04
CA ASP A 471 -21.51 -5.13 -7.68
C ASP A 471 -22.03 -6.54 -7.45
N GLY A 472 -21.32 -7.37 -6.68
CA GLY A 472 -21.73 -8.74 -6.48
C GLY A 472 -21.08 -9.42 -5.28
N GLY A 473 -21.57 -10.62 -4.98
CA GLY A 473 -21.06 -11.47 -3.93
C GLY A 473 -20.85 -12.91 -4.39
N ILE A 474 -19.83 -13.55 -3.86
CA ILE A 474 -19.47 -14.95 -4.12
C ILE A 474 -19.69 -15.77 -2.86
N GLN A 475 -20.29 -16.95 -3.01
CA GLN A 475 -20.33 -17.99 -2.00
C GLN A 475 -19.76 -19.27 -2.60
N THR A 476 -18.73 -19.83 -1.99
CA THR A 476 -18.18 -21.13 -2.36
C THR A 476 -18.63 -22.18 -1.35
N SER A 477 -18.99 -23.35 -1.85
CA SER A 477 -19.33 -24.52 -1.04
C SER A 477 -18.75 -25.75 -1.73
N ALA A 478 -17.81 -26.43 -1.09
CA ALA A 478 -17.09 -27.63 -1.55
C ALA A 478 -16.80 -27.72 -3.06
N ASP A 479 -17.83 -27.95 -3.88
CA ASP A 479 -17.74 -28.17 -5.33
C ASP A 479 -18.54 -27.15 -6.16
N ARG A 480 -19.27 -26.20 -5.51
CA ARG A 480 -20.17 -25.22 -6.18
C ARG A 480 -19.81 -23.80 -5.84
N VAL A 481 -19.95 -22.93 -6.82
CA VAL A 481 -19.86 -21.48 -6.66
C VAL A 481 -21.22 -20.86 -6.95
N ARG A 482 -21.64 -19.98 -6.05
CA ARG A 482 -22.85 -19.17 -6.20
C ARG A 482 -22.46 -17.71 -6.28
N VAL A 483 -22.87 -17.04 -7.36
CA VAL A 483 -22.57 -15.63 -7.58
C VAL A 483 -23.88 -14.85 -7.66
N THR A 484 -23.98 -13.80 -6.87
CA THR A 484 -25.08 -12.83 -6.95
C THR A 484 -24.51 -11.55 -7.56
N VAL A 485 -25.13 -11.04 -8.61
CA VAL A 485 -24.66 -9.86 -9.35
C VAL A 485 -25.81 -8.86 -9.45
N ARG A 486 -25.49 -7.58 -9.27
CA ARG A 486 -26.44 -6.47 -9.50
C ARG A 486 -25.75 -5.37 -10.30
N LEU A 487 -26.52 -4.75 -11.18
CA LEU A 487 -26.13 -3.58 -11.97
C LEU A 487 -26.90 -2.37 -11.43
N LEU A 488 -26.17 -1.35 -11.01
CA LEU A 488 -26.70 -0.14 -10.40
C LEU A 488 -26.44 1.06 -11.29
N ASN A 489 -27.40 1.94 -11.48
CA ASN A 489 -27.21 3.26 -12.08
C ASN A 489 -26.62 4.20 -11.02
N VAL A 490 -25.50 4.85 -11.33
CA VAL A 490 -24.76 5.68 -10.36
C VAL A 490 -25.48 7.01 -10.09
N SER A 491 -26.20 7.56 -11.08
CA SER A 491 -26.82 8.88 -10.97
C SER A 491 -28.01 8.92 -10.01
N ASP A 492 -28.84 7.86 -9.98
CA ASP A 492 -30.07 7.78 -9.20
C ASP A 492 -30.10 6.63 -8.20
N GLY A 493 -29.06 5.79 -8.16
CA GLY A 493 -28.97 4.62 -7.29
C GLY A 493 -29.91 3.46 -7.66
N ARG A 494 -30.62 3.58 -8.80
CA ARG A 494 -31.60 2.57 -9.21
C ARG A 494 -30.90 1.29 -9.65
N GLN A 495 -31.40 0.15 -9.15
CA GLN A 495 -30.99 -1.16 -9.64
C GLN A 495 -31.61 -1.39 -11.04
N LEU A 496 -30.71 -1.46 -12.06
CA LEU A 496 -31.09 -1.73 -13.44
C LEU A 496 -31.37 -3.22 -13.66
N TRP A 497 -30.59 -4.06 -13.00
CA TRP A 497 -30.70 -5.50 -13.12
C TRP A 497 -30.05 -6.19 -11.91
N ALA A 498 -30.55 -7.38 -11.56
CA ALA A 498 -29.88 -8.31 -10.65
C ALA A 498 -30.19 -9.75 -11.03
N SER A 499 -29.24 -10.64 -10.80
CA SER A 499 -29.39 -12.07 -11.00
C SER A 499 -28.51 -12.87 -10.06
N ARG A 500 -28.85 -14.16 -9.96
CA ARG A 500 -28.13 -15.15 -9.17
C ARG A 500 -27.79 -16.32 -10.07
N PHE A 501 -26.53 -16.74 -10.01
CA PHE A 501 -26.00 -17.84 -10.77
C PHE A 501 -25.47 -18.90 -9.79
N GLU A 502 -25.56 -20.17 -10.15
CA GLU A 502 -25.05 -21.28 -9.35
C GLU A 502 -24.52 -22.37 -10.28
N GLU A 503 -23.21 -22.59 -10.25
CA GLU A 503 -22.52 -23.55 -11.12
C GLU A 503 -21.55 -24.39 -10.30
N PRO A 504 -21.15 -25.58 -10.77
CA PRO A 504 -19.97 -26.26 -10.26
C PRO A 504 -18.72 -25.38 -10.39
N LEU A 505 -17.81 -25.46 -9.41
CA LEU A 505 -16.54 -24.68 -9.44
C LEU A 505 -15.70 -24.98 -10.69
N THR A 506 -15.82 -26.19 -11.24
CA THR A 506 -15.19 -26.62 -12.50
C THR A 506 -15.75 -25.89 -13.74
N ASN A 507 -16.88 -25.22 -13.62
CA ASN A 507 -17.57 -24.52 -14.72
C ASN A 507 -17.60 -22.98 -14.53
N ILE A 508 -16.62 -22.44 -13.81
CA ILE A 508 -16.57 -21.03 -13.43
C ILE A 508 -16.53 -20.09 -14.64
N PHE A 509 -15.92 -20.52 -15.74
CA PHE A 509 -15.84 -19.75 -17.00
C PHE A 509 -17.22 -19.58 -17.66
N ALA A 510 -18.04 -20.64 -17.71
CA ALA A 510 -19.41 -20.53 -18.21
C ALA A 510 -20.27 -19.61 -17.35
N LEU A 511 -20.02 -19.56 -16.04
CA LEU A 511 -20.64 -18.61 -15.13
C LEU A 511 -20.27 -17.18 -15.48
N GLN A 512 -18.97 -16.91 -15.73
CA GLN A 512 -18.46 -15.58 -16.10
C GLN A 512 -19.07 -15.11 -17.43
N ASP A 513 -19.11 -15.97 -18.43
CA ASP A 513 -19.71 -15.67 -19.75
C ASP A 513 -21.22 -15.35 -19.60
N ALA A 514 -21.95 -16.12 -18.81
CA ALA A 514 -23.38 -15.88 -18.56
C ALA A 514 -23.62 -14.56 -17.83
N VAL A 515 -22.74 -14.17 -16.88
CA VAL A 515 -22.81 -12.88 -16.20
C VAL A 515 -22.56 -11.75 -17.19
N ALA A 516 -21.49 -11.84 -18.01
CA ALA A 516 -21.12 -10.83 -19.00
C ALA A 516 -22.25 -10.60 -20.04
N GLU A 517 -22.83 -11.68 -20.56
CA GLU A 517 -23.95 -11.62 -21.50
C GLU A 517 -25.16 -10.89 -20.88
N ARG A 518 -25.52 -11.22 -19.64
CA ARG A 518 -26.67 -10.61 -18.96
C ARG A 518 -26.43 -9.15 -18.60
N VAL A 519 -25.25 -8.77 -18.17
CA VAL A 519 -24.88 -7.37 -17.90
C VAL A 519 -24.96 -6.54 -19.18
N SER A 520 -24.41 -7.05 -20.29
CA SER A 520 -24.47 -6.39 -21.61
C SER A 520 -25.92 -6.21 -22.09
N ALA A 521 -26.75 -7.24 -21.95
CA ALA A 521 -28.15 -7.18 -22.32
C ALA A 521 -28.93 -6.14 -21.47
N ALA A 522 -28.63 -6.05 -20.17
CA ALA A 522 -29.24 -5.09 -19.26
C ALA A 522 -28.85 -3.63 -19.56
N LEU A 523 -27.68 -3.42 -20.15
CA LEU A 523 -27.20 -2.09 -20.58
C LEU A 523 -27.81 -1.68 -21.95
N THR A 524 -28.61 -2.52 -22.60
CA THR A 524 -29.14 -2.33 -23.96
C THR A 524 -28.03 -2.17 -25.03
N VAL A 525 -26.86 -2.74 -24.77
CA VAL A 525 -25.73 -2.78 -25.70
C VAL A 525 -25.82 -4.12 -26.43
N ARG A 526 -25.86 -4.10 -27.77
CA ARG A 526 -25.81 -5.33 -28.57
C ARG A 526 -24.38 -5.85 -28.57
N LEU A 527 -24.18 -7.03 -27.99
CA LEU A 527 -22.94 -7.82 -28.24
C LEU A 527 -22.82 -7.98 -29.76
N ALA A 528 -21.66 -7.66 -30.32
CA ALA A 528 -21.39 -7.93 -31.71
C ALA A 528 -21.62 -9.42 -31.95
N ALA A 529 -22.58 -9.73 -32.84
CA ALA A 529 -23.08 -11.09 -33.07
C ALA A 529 -22.04 -12.06 -33.71
N ASN A 530 -20.76 -11.67 -33.77
CA ASN A 530 -19.67 -12.39 -34.43
C ASN A 530 -18.73 -13.15 -33.50
N GLN A 531 -18.99 -13.20 -32.18
CA GLN A 531 -18.30 -14.18 -31.35
C GLN A 531 -19.21 -15.42 -31.24
N ALA A 532 -19.23 -16.24 -32.31
CA ALA A 532 -19.64 -17.63 -32.16
C ALA A 532 -18.82 -18.21 -30.99
N HIS A 533 -19.51 -18.71 -29.99
CA HIS A 533 -18.92 -19.40 -28.85
C HIS A 533 -18.17 -20.64 -29.37
N GLU A 534 -16.96 -20.46 -29.89
CA GLU A 534 -16.02 -21.57 -29.94
C GLU A 534 -15.83 -21.97 -28.49
N LYS A 535 -15.91 -23.28 -28.22
CA LYS A 535 -15.75 -23.86 -26.90
C LYS A 535 -14.47 -23.28 -26.28
N ARG A 536 -14.63 -22.30 -25.38
CA ARG A 536 -13.49 -21.77 -24.63
C ARG A 536 -12.85 -22.91 -23.87
N TYR A 537 -11.54 -22.99 -23.95
CA TYR A 537 -10.74 -23.93 -23.19
C TYR A 537 -11.05 -23.78 -21.70
N VAL A 538 -11.37 -24.88 -21.02
CA VAL A 538 -11.64 -24.91 -19.59
C VAL A 538 -10.34 -25.30 -18.90
N ALA A 539 -9.64 -24.35 -18.29
CA ALA A 539 -8.42 -24.61 -17.55
C ALA A 539 -8.69 -25.47 -16.30
N ASP A 540 -7.66 -26.19 -15.84
CA ASP A 540 -7.66 -26.81 -14.52
C ASP A 540 -7.91 -25.75 -13.43
N VAL A 541 -8.76 -26.06 -12.44
CA VAL A 541 -9.18 -25.09 -11.40
C VAL A 541 -7.99 -24.54 -10.60
N GLU A 542 -7.02 -25.40 -10.30
CA GLU A 542 -5.81 -25.01 -9.57
C GLU A 542 -4.90 -24.12 -10.45
N ALA A 543 -4.77 -24.44 -11.75
CA ALA A 543 -4.08 -23.59 -12.71
C ALA A 543 -4.73 -22.21 -12.84
N TYR A 544 -6.06 -22.15 -12.83
CA TYR A 544 -6.79 -20.88 -12.82
C TYR A 544 -6.53 -20.06 -11.56
N GLN A 545 -6.56 -20.66 -10.37
CA GLN A 545 -6.23 -19.97 -9.12
C GLN A 545 -4.81 -19.41 -9.11
N LEU A 546 -3.83 -20.19 -9.60
CA LEU A 546 -2.45 -19.76 -9.75
C LEU A 546 -2.32 -18.60 -10.74
N TYR A 547 -3.05 -18.63 -11.86
CA TYR A 547 -3.12 -17.53 -12.82
C TYR A 547 -3.64 -16.24 -12.17
N LEU A 548 -4.71 -16.32 -11.36
CA LEU A 548 -5.25 -15.16 -10.65
C LEU A 548 -4.25 -14.56 -9.65
N LEU A 549 -3.50 -15.40 -8.94
CA LEU A 549 -2.40 -14.96 -8.08
C LEU A 549 -1.30 -14.25 -8.88
N GLY A 550 -0.96 -14.78 -10.05
CA GLY A 550 -0.04 -14.14 -10.98
C GLY A 550 -0.52 -12.75 -11.40
N ARG A 551 -1.78 -12.60 -11.80
CA ARG A 551 -2.41 -11.31 -12.15
C ARG A 551 -2.38 -10.32 -10.98
N TYR A 552 -2.73 -10.78 -9.78
CA TYR A 552 -2.70 -9.97 -8.56
C TYR A 552 -1.32 -9.37 -8.27
N HIS A 553 -0.23 -10.15 -8.45
CA HIS A 553 1.13 -9.67 -8.23
C HIS A 553 1.64 -8.77 -9.35
N LEU A 554 1.24 -9.02 -10.60
CA LEU A 554 1.68 -8.26 -11.77
C LEU A 554 1.28 -6.76 -11.66
N VAL A 555 0.09 -6.47 -11.15
CA VAL A 555 -0.45 -5.11 -11.03
C VAL A 555 0.30 -4.25 -9.99
N ARG A 556 1.14 -4.84 -9.13
CA ARG A 556 1.90 -4.11 -8.09
C ARG A 556 3.05 -3.26 -8.62
N LEU A 557 3.49 -3.47 -9.87
CA LEU A 557 4.53 -2.70 -10.58
C LEU A 557 5.87 -2.59 -9.81
N THR A 558 6.29 -3.66 -9.14
CA THR A 558 7.57 -3.77 -8.41
C THR A 558 8.35 -4.99 -8.89
N ASP A 559 9.68 -4.97 -8.77
CA ASP A 559 10.56 -6.11 -9.13
C ASP A 559 10.13 -7.41 -8.43
N ASP A 560 9.78 -7.34 -7.13
CA ASP A 560 9.25 -8.48 -6.37
C ASP A 560 7.87 -8.90 -6.88
N GLY A 561 6.99 -7.94 -7.19
CA GLY A 561 5.68 -8.22 -7.78
C GLY A 561 5.77 -8.94 -9.10
N PHE A 562 6.62 -8.49 -10.01
CA PHE A 562 6.84 -9.13 -11.32
C PHE A 562 7.44 -10.53 -11.18
N SER A 563 8.39 -10.72 -10.27
CA SER A 563 9.02 -12.02 -9.99
C SER A 563 8.02 -13.02 -9.42
N ARG A 564 7.17 -12.61 -8.48
CA ARG A 564 6.09 -13.44 -7.94
C ARG A 564 5.03 -13.75 -8.98
N ALA A 565 4.65 -12.76 -9.79
CA ALA A 565 3.71 -12.98 -10.89
C ALA A 565 4.21 -14.05 -11.85
N LEU A 566 5.48 -13.96 -12.28
CA LEU A 566 6.11 -14.96 -13.14
C LEU A 566 6.08 -16.33 -12.50
N HIS A 567 6.46 -16.45 -11.23
CA HIS A 567 6.45 -17.72 -10.51
C HIS A 567 5.07 -18.39 -10.47
N TYR A 568 4.00 -17.62 -10.20
CA TYR A 568 2.64 -18.15 -10.21
C TYR A 568 2.16 -18.54 -11.62
N PHE A 569 2.50 -17.75 -12.64
CA PHE A 569 2.18 -18.14 -14.02
C PHE A 569 2.93 -19.39 -14.47
N GLU A 570 4.21 -19.56 -14.10
CA GLU A 570 4.99 -20.78 -14.34
C GLU A 570 4.34 -22.00 -13.69
N GLN A 571 3.86 -21.87 -12.46
CA GLN A 571 3.12 -22.94 -11.79
C GLN A 571 1.80 -23.25 -12.50
N ALA A 572 1.06 -22.22 -12.95
CA ALA A 572 -0.19 -22.39 -13.68
C ALA A 572 0.07 -23.17 -14.99
N VAL A 573 1.11 -22.82 -15.76
CA VAL A 573 1.52 -23.51 -16.98
C VAL A 573 2.02 -24.93 -16.69
N ALA A 574 2.75 -25.15 -15.59
CA ALA A 574 3.19 -26.50 -15.19
C ALA A 574 2.00 -27.40 -14.87
N ARG A 575 0.94 -26.86 -14.27
CA ARG A 575 -0.29 -27.57 -13.96
C ARG A 575 -1.14 -27.82 -15.21
N ASP A 576 -1.25 -26.82 -16.07
CA ASP A 576 -2.03 -26.87 -17.30
C ASP A 576 -1.27 -26.21 -18.47
N PRO A 577 -0.45 -26.99 -19.23
CA PRO A 577 0.36 -26.48 -20.33
C PRO A 577 -0.43 -25.88 -21.50
N ALA A 578 -1.73 -26.17 -21.61
CA ALA A 578 -2.61 -25.64 -22.64
C ALA A 578 -3.34 -24.35 -22.22
N TYR A 579 -3.05 -23.85 -21.03
CA TYR A 579 -3.68 -22.63 -20.51
C TYR A 579 -3.07 -21.35 -21.13
N ALA A 580 -3.66 -20.91 -22.23
CA ALA A 580 -3.15 -19.83 -23.07
C ALA A 580 -2.97 -18.50 -22.30
N GLN A 581 -3.91 -18.13 -21.42
CA GLN A 581 -3.86 -16.91 -20.61
C GLN A 581 -2.67 -16.90 -19.65
N ALA A 582 -2.28 -18.06 -19.09
CA ALA A 582 -1.12 -18.15 -18.21
C ALA A 582 0.18 -17.90 -18.99
N HIS A 583 0.30 -18.39 -20.23
CA HIS A 583 1.42 -18.09 -21.13
C HIS A 583 1.46 -16.58 -21.48
N ALA A 584 0.30 -15.93 -21.73
CA ALA A 584 0.22 -14.50 -21.97
C ALA A 584 0.66 -13.70 -20.71
N GLY A 585 0.24 -14.15 -19.52
CA GLY A 585 0.69 -13.60 -18.24
C GLY A 585 2.20 -13.69 -18.02
N MET A 586 2.81 -14.86 -18.34
CA MET A 586 4.27 -15.02 -18.35
C MET A 586 4.96 -14.03 -19.28
N ALA A 587 4.42 -13.85 -20.50
CA ALA A 587 4.97 -12.93 -21.48
C ALA A 587 4.98 -11.49 -20.92
N LYS A 588 3.87 -11.05 -20.35
CA LYS A 588 3.74 -9.70 -19.73
C LYS A 588 4.68 -9.53 -18.53
N ALA A 589 4.87 -10.57 -17.70
CA ALA A 589 5.82 -10.56 -16.59
C ALA A 589 7.28 -10.45 -17.07
N TYR A 590 7.69 -11.17 -18.11
CA TYR A 590 9.02 -11.05 -18.73
C TYR A 590 9.26 -9.68 -19.37
N VAL A 591 8.26 -9.11 -20.06
CA VAL A 591 8.32 -7.73 -20.58
C VAL A 591 8.57 -6.75 -19.43
N SER A 592 7.82 -6.85 -18.35
CA SER A 592 7.94 -5.96 -17.19
C SER A 592 9.32 -6.07 -16.52
N LEU A 593 9.80 -7.30 -16.23
CA LEU A 593 11.11 -7.54 -15.63
C LEU A 593 12.26 -6.93 -16.44
N SER A 594 12.16 -6.97 -17.78
CA SER A 594 13.20 -6.41 -18.66
C SER A 594 13.03 -4.92 -18.90
N GLY A 595 11.80 -4.42 -18.97
CA GLY A 595 11.48 -3.00 -19.17
C GLY A 595 11.81 -2.14 -17.94
N PHE A 596 11.78 -2.72 -16.72
CA PHE A 596 12.20 -2.06 -15.48
C PHE A 596 13.66 -2.39 -15.07
N ASN A 597 14.48 -2.92 -15.98
CA ASN A 597 15.90 -3.26 -15.75
C ASN A 597 16.16 -4.26 -14.60
N ALA A 598 15.14 -5.01 -14.15
CA ALA A 598 15.33 -6.10 -13.18
C ALA A 598 16.05 -7.30 -13.82
N TRP A 599 15.77 -7.55 -15.11
CA TRP A 599 16.46 -8.57 -15.92
C TRP A 599 17.14 -7.95 -17.14
N PRO A 600 18.25 -8.55 -17.64
CA PRO A 600 18.87 -8.11 -18.89
C PRO A 600 17.90 -8.22 -20.06
N PRO A 601 17.79 -7.22 -20.96
CA PRO A 601 16.94 -7.26 -22.16
C PRO A 601 17.17 -8.51 -23.03
N SER A 602 18.42 -8.98 -23.11
CA SER A 602 18.82 -10.17 -23.87
C SER A 602 18.27 -11.50 -23.30
N GLU A 603 17.78 -11.50 -22.06
CA GLU A 603 17.21 -12.69 -21.43
C GLU A 603 15.69 -12.65 -21.39
N GLY A 604 15.10 -11.54 -20.94
CA GLY A 604 13.67 -11.49 -20.69
C GLY A 604 12.84 -11.30 -21.96
N PHE A 605 13.20 -10.40 -22.89
CA PHE A 605 12.39 -10.20 -24.11
C PHE A 605 12.32 -11.43 -25.03
N PRO A 606 13.40 -12.22 -25.24
CA PRO A 606 13.25 -13.49 -25.98
C PRO A 606 12.28 -14.46 -25.32
N LYS A 607 12.29 -14.57 -23.96
CA LYS A 607 11.34 -15.39 -23.20
C LYS A 607 9.92 -14.85 -23.29
N ALA A 608 9.75 -13.53 -23.21
CA ALA A 608 8.47 -12.85 -23.39
C ALA A 608 7.87 -13.20 -24.75
N ARG A 609 8.67 -13.05 -25.82
CA ARG A 609 8.27 -13.40 -27.18
C ARG A 609 7.86 -14.87 -27.32
N GLN A 610 8.66 -15.79 -26.79
CA GLN A 610 8.37 -17.21 -26.84
C GLN A 610 7.06 -17.55 -26.13
N SER A 611 6.82 -16.97 -24.93
CA SER A 611 5.60 -17.18 -24.16
C SER A 611 4.38 -16.61 -24.88
N ALA A 612 4.48 -15.40 -25.45
CA ALA A 612 3.41 -14.77 -26.21
C ALA A 612 3.06 -15.57 -27.49
N GLU A 613 4.08 -16.00 -28.24
CA GLU A 613 3.88 -16.87 -29.43
C GLU A 613 3.26 -18.23 -29.06
N THR A 614 3.56 -18.75 -27.85
CA THR A 614 2.92 -19.97 -27.34
C THR A 614 1.47 -19.72 -26.98
N ALA A 615 1.16 -18.61 -26.30
CA ALA A 615 -0.21 -18.23 -25.99
C ALA A 615 -1.06 -18.09 -27.28
N LEU A 616 -0.53 -17.42 -28.30
CA LEU A 616 -1.23 -17.20 -29.57
C LEU A 616 -1.40 -18.48 -30.41
N ARG A 617 -0.52 -19.47 -30.27
CA ARG A 617 -0.76 -20.80 -30.87
C ARG A 617 -1.91 -21.56 -30.20
N LEU A 618 -2.13 -21.35 -28.91
CA LEU A 618 -3.20 -21.96 -28.14
C LEU A 618 -4.53 -21.21 -28.31
N ASP A 619 -4.47 -19.90 -28.35
CA ASP A 619 -5.63 -19.00 -28.56
C ASP A 619 -5.20 -17.72 -29.29
N GLU A 620 -5.49 -17.62 -30.59
CA GLU A 620 -5.16 -16.45 -31.42
C GLU A 620 -5.98 -15.19 -31.08
N GLY A 621 -7.08 -15.35 -30.31
CA GLY A 621 -7.96 -14.26 -29.89
C GLY A 621 -7.50 -13.50 -28.63
N LEU A 622 -6.33 -13.80 -28.06
CA LEU A 622 -5.86 -13.18 -26.82
C LEU A 622 -5.20 -11.80 -27.06
N ALA A 623 -5.93 -10.72 -26.74
CA ALA A 623 -5.44 -9.35 -26.84
C ALA A 623 -4.15 -9.13 -26.03
N ASP A 624 -4.09 -9.62 -24.78
CA ASP A 624 -2.92 -9.52 -23.89
C ASP A 624 -1.66 -10.17 -24.50
N ALA A 625 -1.81 -11.28 -25.21
CA ALA A 625 -0.70 -11.98 -25.86
C ALA A 625 -0.17 -11.19 -27.06
N HIS A 626 -1.06 -10.60 -27.88
CA HIS A 626 -0.67 -9.70 -28.97
C HIS A 626 0.06 -8.45 -28.45
N ALA A 627 -0.44 -7.82 -27.38
CA ALA A 627 0.23 -6.67 -26.76
C ALA A 627 1.63 -7.01 -26.23
N ALA A 628 1.78 -8.11 -25.49
CA ALA A 628 3.07 -8.57 -24.97
C ALA A 628 4.05 -8.97 -26.10
N LEU A 629 3.55 -9.55 -27.19
CA LEU A 629 4.34 -9.85 -28.39
C LEU A 629 4.82 -8.58 -29.08
N ALA A 630 3.93 -7.57 -29.20
CA ALA A 630 4.27 -6.27 -29.76
C ALA A 630 5.39 -5.59 -28.97
N ASP A 631 5.29 -5.58 -27.62
CA ASP A 631 6.33 -5.06 -26.74
C ASP A 631 7.68 -5.74 -26.94
N ALA A 632 7.70 -7.09 -26.97
CA ALA A 632 8.92 -7.86 -27.16
C ALA A 632 9.57 -7.59 -28.54
N ILE A 633 8.76 -7.48 -29.61
CA ILE A 633 9.22 -7.16 -30.96
C ILE A 633 9.72 -5.70 -31.04
N PHE A 634 9.03 -4.76 -30.42
CA PHE A 634 9.38 -3.35 -30.39
C PHE A 634 10.66 -3.10 -29.60
N LEU A 635 10.68 -3.48 -28.34
CA LEU A 635 11.76 -3.12 -27.40
C LEU A 635 13.07 -3.87 -27.68
N HIS A 636 13.01 -5.07 -28.24
CA HIS A 636 14.19 -5.89 -28.47
C HIS A 636 14.35 -6.39 -29.93
N GLY A 637 13.24 -6.70 -30.60
CA GLY A 637 13.29 -7.25 -31.97
C GLY A 637 13.62 -6.21 -33.04
N TRP A 638 13.29 -4.95 -32.81
CA TRP A 638 13.43 -3.80 -33.74
C TRP A 638 12.77 -4.03 -35.09
N ASN A 639 11.67 -4.76 -35.10
CA ASN A 639 10.83 -4.95 -36.28
C ASN A 639 9.56 -4.08 -36.14
N TRP A 640 9.71 -2.79 -36.48
CA TRP A 640 8.71 -1.77 -36.24
C TRP A 640 7.34 -2.10 -36.86
N GLY A 641 7.31 -2.52 -38.09
CA GLY A 641 6.06 -2.86 -38.78
C GLY A 641 5.38 -4.13 -38.22
N ALA A 642 6.13 -5.08 -37.72
CA ALA A 642 5.54 -6.23 -37.04
C ALA A 642 4.95 -5.84 -35.69
N ALA A 643 5.67 -5.02 -34.89
CA ALA A 643 5.16 -4.53 -33.62
C ALA A 643 3.85 -3.74 -33.78
N GLU A 644 3.79 -2.84 -34.78
CA GLU A 644 2.57 -2.06 -35.06
C GLU A 644 1.37 -2.95 -35.40
N ARG A 645 1.56 -4.02 -36.17
CA ARG A 645 0.47 -4.95 -36.49
C ARG A 645 -0.07 -5.65 -35.24
N GLU A 646 0.83 -6.08 -34.35
CA GLU A 646 0.44 -6.75 -33.12
C GLU A 646 -0.29 -5.80 -32.15
N TYR A 647 0.19 -4.54 -31.97
CA TYR A 647 -0.54 -3.54 -31.19
C TYR A 647 -1.94 -3.26 -31.74
N ARG A 648 -2.07 -3.06 -33.06
CA ARG A 648 -3.39 -2.85 -33.68
C ARG A 648 -4.28 -4.05 -33.47
N ARG A 649 -3.73 -5.27 -33.59
CA ARG A 649 -4.50 -6.49 -33.39
C ARG A 649 -4.97 -6.61 -31.93
N ALA A 650 -4.13 -6.28 -30.97
CA ALA A 650 -4.53 -6.23 -29.56
C ALA A 650 -5.72 -5.26 -29.33
N LEU A 651 -5.65 -4.05 -29.89
CA LEU A 651 -6.70 -3.05 -29.74
C LEU A 651 -7.97 -3.35 -30.57
N GLU A 652 -7.87 -4.10 -31.67
CA GLU A 652 -9.04 -4.64 -32.40
C GLU A 652 -9.77 -5.69 -31.55
N LEU A 653 -9.02 -6.54 -30.83
CA LEU A 653 -9.58 -7.59 -29.98
C LEU A 653 -10.12 -7.02 -28.65
N ASN A 654 -9.46 -6.01 -28.07
CA ASN A 654 -9.88 -5.35 -26.85
C ASN A 654 -9.71 -3.83 -26.93
N PRO A 655 -10.71 -3.10 -27.47
CA PRO A 655 -10.66 -1.62 -27.60
C PRO A 655 -10.69 -0.88 -26.25
N GLY A 656 -11.02 -1.55 -25.15
CA GLY A 656 -11.07 -1.01 -23.79
C GLY A 656 -9.79 -1.23 -22.99
N ASP A 657 -8.72 -1.77 -23.57
CA ASP A 657 -7.46 -2.02 -22.87
C ASP A 657 -6.62 -0.74 -22.76
N ALA A 658 -6.68 -0.12 -21.57
CA ALA A 658 -5.95 1.11 -21.27
C ALA A 658 -4.42 0.91 -21.34
N ASP A 659 -3.90 -0.23 -20.91
CA ASP A 659 -2.47 -0.55 -20.96
C ASP A 659 -1.98 -0.72 -22.42
N ALA A 660 -2.76 -1.40 -23.25
CA ALA A 660 -2.45 -1.58 -24.66
C ALA A 660 -2.47 -0.24 -25.43
N HIS A 661 -3.43 0.65 -25.14
CA HIS A 661 -3.45 2.00 -25.69
C HIS A 661 -2.20 2.80 -25.28
N MET A 662 -1.78 2.72 -24.02
CA MET A 662 -0.58 3.40 -23.53
C MET A 662 0.69 2.84 -24.18
N ALA A 663 0.83 1.51 -24.28
CA ALA A 663 1.98 0.85 -24.91
C ALA A 663 2.06 1.21 -26.41
N TYR A 664 0.94 1.20 -27.12
CA TYR A 664 0.88 1.63 -28.51
C TYR A 664 1.20 3.12 -28.66
N GLY A 665 0.72 3.98 -27.77
CA GLY A 665 1.07 5.40 -27.72
C GLY A 665 2.57 5.61 -27.55
N PHE A 666 3.23 4.84 -26.67
CA PHE A 666 4.69 4.88 -26.48
C PHE A 666 5.44 4.43 -27.76
N TYR A 667 4.99 3.36 -28.41
CA TYR A 667 5.52 2.92 -29.71
C TYR A 667 5.41 4.04 -30.77
N LEU A 668 4.22 4.66 -30.92
CA LEU A 668 3.98 5.74 -31.89
C LEU A 668 4.87 6.94 -31.60
N GLY A 669 5.05 7.30 -30.33
CA GLY A 669 5.96 8.35 -29.90
C GLY A 669 7.41 8.07 -30.31
N ALA A 670 7.88 6.83 -30.11
CA ALA A 670 9.21 6.39 -30.52
C ALA A 670 9.41 6.45 -32.06
N MET A 671 8.34 6.20 -32.82
CA MET A 671 8.32 6.34 -34.29
C MET A 671 8.17 7.78 -34.78
N GLY A 672 8.11 8.78 -33.92
CA GLY A 672 7.94 10.19 -34.24
C GLY A 672 6.52 10.60 -34.63
N ARG A 673 5.54 9.73 -34.47
CA ARG A 673 4.11 9.98 -34.73
C ARG A 673 3.43 10.59 -33.50
N HIS A 674 3.86 11.79 -33.12
CA HIS A 674 3.54 12.39 -31.84
C HIS A 674 2.05 12.67 -31.63
N ASP A 675 1.31 13.12 -32.67
CA ASP A 675 -0.13 13.40 -32.54
C ASP A 675 -0.94 12.11 -32.31
N ASP A 676 -0.62 11.04 -33.04
CA ASP A 676 -1.22 9.73 -32.85
C ASP A 676 -0.86 9.18 -31.48
N ALA A 677 0.38 9.32 -31.03
CA ALA A 677 0.86 8.89 -29.73
C ALA A 677 0.09 9.56 -28.58
N ILE A 678 -0.09 10.88 -28.66
CA ILE A 678 -0.85 11.67 -27.70
C ILE A 678 -2.32 11.22 -27.68
N LYS A 679 -2.91 10.97 -28.87
CA LYS A 679 -4.30 10.49 -28.97
C LYS A 679 -4.49 9.15 -28.26
N GLU A 680 -3.64 8.15 -28.55
CA GLU A 680 -3.75 6.83 -27.93
C GLU A 680 -3.49 6.88 -26.42
N SER A 681 -2.47 7.63 -25.97
CA SER A 681 -2.18 7.79 -24.54
C SER A 681 -3.27 8.59 -23.79
N THR A 682 -3.93 9.54 -24.47
CA THR A 682 -5.10 10.24 -23.91
C THR A 682 -6.27 9.28 -23.77
N ARG A 683 -6.50 8.39 -24.75
CA ARG A 683 -7.53 7.35 -24.66
C ARG A 683 -7.26 6.41 -23.48
N ALA A 684 -6.02 6.02 -23.24
CA ALA A 684 -5.64 5.23 -22.05
C ALA A 684 -6.04 5.94 -20.75
N VAL A 685 -5.77 7.24 -20.62
CA VAL A 685 -6.14 8.05 -19.43
C VAL A 685 -7.66 8.25 -19.33
N GLU A 686 -8.41 8.29 -20.44
CA GLU A 686 -9.88 8.32 -20.41
C GLU A 686 -10.48 7.02 -19.88
N LEU A 687 -9.88 5.88 -20.25
CA LEU A 687 -10.30 4.56 -19.78
C LEU A 687 -10.01 4.36 -18.28
N ASP A 688 -8.87 4.86 -17.77
CA ASP A 688 -8.54 4.85 -16.33
C ASP A 688 -8.02 6.24 -15.88
N PRO A 689 -8.94 7.18 -15.56
CA PRO A 689 -8.57 8.55 -15.22
C PRO A 689 -7.96 8.71 -13.82
N LEU A 690 -8.00 7.66 -12.99
CA LEU A 690 -7.45 7.63 -11.63
C LEU A 690 -6.14 6.83 -11.54
N SER A 691 -5.56 6.40 -12.65
CA SER A 691 -4.25 5.74 -12.67
C SER A 691 -3.10 6.75 -12.73
N PRO A 692 -2.31 6.91 -11.66
CA PRO A 692 -1.11 7.75 -11.70
C PRO A 692 -0.13 7.31 -12.79
N THR A 693 -0.05 6.00 -13.05
CA THR A 693 0.83 5.39 -14.05
C THR A 693 0.47 5.83 -15.47
N LEU A 694 -0.81 5.76 -15.84
CA LEU A 694 -1.25 6.16 -17.18
C LEU A 694 -1.15 7.68 -17.38
N ILE A 695 -1.47 8.47 -16.34
CA ILE A 695 -1.31 9.93 -16.37
C ILE A 695 0.17 10.31 -16.56
N ALA A 696 1.08 9.66 -15.84
CA ALA A 696 2.52 9.88 -16.02
C ALA A 696 3.03 9.34 -17.36
N GLY A 697 2.47 8.23 -17.86
CA GLY A 697 2.74 7.71 -19.22
C GLY A 697 2.41 8.74 -20.31
N LEU A 698 1.23 9.39 -20.21
CA LEU A 698 0.89 10.52 -21.10
C LEU A 698 1.90 11.66 -20.95
N GLY A 699 2.36 11.96 -19.72
CA GLY A 699 3.45 12.90 -19.48
C GLY A 699 4.74 12.51 -20.21
N GLY A 700 5.09 11.21 -20.22
CA GLY A 700 6.24 10.66 -20.95
C GLY A 700 6.12 10.84 -22.48
N VAL A 701 4.96 10.55 -23.04
CA VAL A 701 4.67 10.76 -24.48
C VAL A 701 4.75 12.24 -24.85
N LEU A 702 4.20 13.14 -24.04
CA LEU A 702 4.30 14.58 -24.22
C LEU A 702 5.76 15.06 -24.13
N HIS A 703 6.56 14.49 -23.24
CA HIS A 703 7.99 14.80 -23.11
C HIS A 703 8.77 14.44 -24.40
N VAL A 704 8.54 13.24 -24.92
CA VAL A 704 9.13 12.80 -26.20
C VAL A 704 8.66 13.68 -27.38
N ALA A 705 7.42 14.15 -27.34
CA ALA A 705 6.87 15.11 -28.29
C ALA A 705 7.38 16.56 -28.10
N ARG A 706 8.33 16.80 -27.18
CA ARG A 706 8.90 18.12 -26.84
C ARG A 706 7.92 19.09 -26.16
N ARG A 707 6.76 18.61 -25.71
CA ARG A 707 5.73 19.41 -25.00
C ARG A 707 6.01 19.37 -23.48
N HIS A 708 7.19 19.86 -23.06
CA HIS A 708 7.72 19.68 -21.71
C HIS A 708 6.89 20.35 -20.61
N GLU A 709 6.24 21.49 -20.90
CA GLU A 709 5.35 22.15 -19.95
C GLU A 709 4.11 21.31 -19.66
N GLU A 710 3.47 20.79 -20.70
CA GLU A 710 2.30 19.94 -20.61
C GLU A 710 2.65 18.59 -19.97
N ALA A 711 3.82 18.04 -20.30
CA ALA A 711 4.36 16.87 -19.63
C ALA A 711 4.47 17.09 -18.10
N GLY A 712 5.03 18.26 -17.70
CA GLY A 712 5.12 18.66 -16.29
C GLY A 712 3.76 18.79 -15.61
N VAL A 713 2.70 19.20 -16.33
CA VAL A 713 1.32 19.24 -15.80
C VAL A 713 0.83 17.81 -15.48
N GLN A 714 1.02 16.86 -16.40
CA GLN A 714 0.59 15.47 -16.18
C GLN A 714 1.36 14.80 -15.04
N PHE A 715 2.67 14.99 -14.96
CA PHE A 715 3.46 14.45 -13.84
C PHE A 715 3.02 15.03 -12.49
N ARG A 716 2.74 16.34 -12.40
CA ARG A 716 2.20 16.93 -11.17
C ARG A 716 0.79 16.41 -10.83
N ARG A 717 -0.05 16.15 -11.86
CA ARG A 717 -1.37 15.53 -11.67
C ARG A 717 -1.23 14.11 -11.08
N ALA A 718 -0.31 13.30 -11.59
CA ALA A 718 -0.03 11.97 -11.05
C ALA A 718 0.48 12.04 -9.60
N LEU A 719 1.39 12.98 -9.31
CA LEU A 719 1.94 13.21 -7.95
C LEU A 719 0.91 13.79 -6.96
N ALA A 720 -0.11 14.50 -7.44
CA ALA A 720 -1.23 14.94 -6.59
C ALA A 720 -2.12 13.77 -6.16
N MET A 721 -2.13 12.66 -6.92
CA MET A 721 -2.86 11.44 -6.58
C MET A 721 -2.02 10.50 -5.70
N ASP A 722 -0.72 10.40 -5.98
CA ASP A 722 0.25 9.65 -5.19
C ASP A 722 1.56 10.44 -5.04
N PRO A 723 1.75 11.16 -3.92
CA PRO A 723 2.96 11.94 -3.64
C PRO A 723 4.24 11.10 -3.58
N ASN A 724 4.14 9.78 -3.36
CA ASN A 724 5.25 8.85 -3.28
C ASN A 724 5.50 8.08 -4.60
N PHE A 725 4.86 8.49 -5.68
CA PHE A 725 5.01 7.86 -6.98
C PHE A 725 6.38 8.18 -7.61
N GLY A 726 7.37 7.30 -7.47
CA GLY A 726 8.76 7.48 -7.92
C GLY A 726 8.85 7.85 -9.41
N TYR A 727 8.12 7.15 -10.28
CA TYR A 727 8.08 7.43 -11.73
C TYR A 727 7.54 8.84 -12.05
N GLY A 728 6.58 9.33 -11.25
CA GLY A 728 6.06 10.70 -11.37
C GLY A 728 7.12 11.76 -11.06
N HIS A 729 7.92 11.56 -9.99
CA HIS A 729 9.04 12.44 -9.65
C HIS A 729 10.14 12.38 -10.72
N TRP A 730 10.50 11.19 -11.21
CA TRP A 730 11.46 11.02 -12.29
C TRP A 730 11.04 11.73 -13.56
N GLY A 731 9.79 11.55 -14.00
CA GLY A 731 9.25 12.23 -15.19
C GLY A 731 9.18 13.75 -15.04
N LEU A 732 8.77 14.25 -13.85
CA LEU A 732 8.77 15.68 -13.54
C LEU A 732 10.20 16.25 -13.60
N GLY A 733 11.20 15.53 -13.06
CA GLY A 733 12.61 15.88 -13.12
C GLY A 733 13.08 16.04 -14.56
N ARG A 734 12.73 15.10 -15.44
CA ARG A 734 13.07 15.15 -16.88
C ARG A 734 12.41 16.35 -17.59
N ALA A 735 11.12 16.59 -17.35
CA ALA A 735 10.42 17.73 -17.91
C ALA A 735 11.04 19.07 -17.47
N LEU A 736 11.43 19.17 -16.19
CA LEU A 736 12.13 20.37 -15.66
C LEU A 736 13.54 20.53 -16.21
N LEU A 737 14.25 19.43 -16.43
CA LEU A 737 15.62 19.42 -16.97
C LEU A 737 15.65 20.02 -18.40
N GLU A 738 14.72 19.61 -19.26
CA GLU A 738 14.63 20.14 -20.61
C GLU A 738 14.19 21.63 -20.65
N GLN A 739 13.48 22.09 -19.61
CA GLN A 739 13.20 23.53 -19.39
C GLN A 739 14.42 24.27 -18.78
N ARG A 740 15.59 23.62 -18.65
CA ARG A 740 16.81 24.14 -18.03
C ARG A 740 16.64 24.56 -16.56
N ARG A 741 15.64 24.05 -15.86
CA ARG A 741 15.38 24.30 -14.45
C ARG A 741 16.15 23.29 -13.58
N TYR A 742 17.48 23.35 -13.62
CA TYR A 742 18.38 22.32 -13.06
C TYR A 742 18.23 22.08 -11.54
N GLY A 743 17.97 23.13 -10.75
CA GLY A 743 17.75 23.02 -9.29
C GLY A 743 16.51 22.17 -8.96
N PRO A 744 15.31 22.57 -9.42
CA PRO A 744 14.08 21.80 -9.24
C PRO A 744 14.15 20.39 -9.87
N ALA A 745 14.83 20.21 -11.02
CA ALA A 745 15.02 18.90 -11.63
C ALA A 745 15.83 17.97 -10.73
N ALA A 746 16.96 18.44 -10.19
CA ALA A 746 17.79 17.67 -9.28
C ALA A 746 17.03 17.31 -7.98
N GLU A 747 16.17 18.19 -7.48
CA GLU A 747 15.32 17.89 -6.31
C GLU A 747 14.32 16.78 -6.62
N ALA A 748 13.65 16.84 -7.77
CA ALA A 748 12.70 15.81 -8.19
C ALA A 748 13.39 14.43 -8.32
N PHE A 749 14.59 14.36 -8.91
CA PHE A 749 15.35 13.10 -8.99
C PHE A 749 15.80 12.59 -7.63
N ARG A 750 16.22 13.46 -6.69
CA ARG A 750 16.55 13.03 -5.32
C ARG A 750 15.36 12.44 -4.57
N ARG A 751 14.15 12.94 -4.85
CA ARG A 751 12.90 12.35 -4.30
C ARG A 751 12.57 11.01 -4.97
N SER A 752 12.82 10.87 -6.28
CA SER A 752 12.54 9.64 -7.01
C SER A 752 13.44 8.47 -6.58
N ILE A 753 14.75 8.69 -6.37
CA ILE A 753 15.75 7.64 -6.10
C ILE A 753 15.34 6.69 -4.97
N PRO A 754 14.99 7.13 -3.74
CA PRO A 754 14.60 6.21 -2.67
C PRO A 754 13.26 5.51 -2.96
N LEU A 755 12.36 6.13 -3.72
CA LEU A 755 11.05 5.58 -4.05
C LEU A 755 11.11 4.48 -5.13
N SER A 756 12.16 4.48 -5.97
CA SER A 756 12.40 3.50 -7.04
C SER A 756 13.38 2.38 -6.65
N GLY A 757 13.71 2.23 -5.36
CA GLY A 757 14.66 1.22 -4.89
C GLY A 757 16.09 1.41 -5.39
N ASP A 758 16.58 2.65 -5.40
CA ASP A 758 17.93 3.02 -5.91
C ASP A 758 18.13 2.61 -7.38
N SER A 759 17.11 2.79 -8.23
CA SER A 759 17.24 2.51 -9.65
C SER A 759 18.39 3.27 -10.31
N PRO A 760 19.16 2.63 -11.20
CA PRO A 760 20.25 3.28 -11.92
C PRO A 760 19.80 4.49 -12.76
N ASP A 761 18.58 4.47 -13.29
CA ASP A 761 18.09 5.46 -14.24
C ASP A 761 17.86 6.83 -13.60
N GLU A 762 17.30 6.88 -12.38
CA GLU A 762 17.11 8.12 -11.63
C GLU A 762 18.47 8.72 -11.19
N THR A 763 19.40 7.86 -10.77
CA THR A 763 20.77 8.27 -10.43
C THR A 763 21.48 8.85 -11.67
N ALA A 764 21.24 8.29 -12.86
CA ALA A 764 21.81 8.77 -14.10
C ALA A 764 21.23 10.14 -14.52
N GLU A 765 19.92 10.33 -14.41
CA GLU A 765 19.30 11.62 -14.74
C GLU A 765 19.74 12.72 -13.76
N LEU A 766 19.95 12.40 -12.47
CA LEU A 766 20.57 13.33 -11.52
C LEU A 766 22.01 13.69 -11.95
N ALA A 767 22.81 12.70 -12.37
CA ALA A 767 24.16 12.93 -12.86
C ALA A 767 24.17 13.76 -14.14
N ARG A 768 23.24 13.49 -15.08
CA ARG A 768 23.04 14.28 -16.30
C ARG A 768 22.64 15.73 -15.95
N THR A 769 21.76 15.92 -14.99
CA THR A 769 21.38 17.24 -14.50
C THR A 769 22.58 18.03 -13.98
N TYR A 770 23.45 17.39 -13.18
CA TYR A 770 24.66 18.04 -12.67
C TYR A 770 25.66 18.36 -13.81
N ALA A 771 25.81 17.44 -14.78
CA ALA A 771 26.68 17.69 -15.92
C ALA A 771 26.22 18.93 -16.72
N LEU A 772 24.93 19.03 -17.04
CA LEU A 772 24.34 20.16 -17.77
C LEU A 772 24.32 21.46 -16.96
N ALA A 773 24.24 21.37 -15.61
CA ALA A 773 24.35 22.51 -14.71
C ALA A 773 25.79 22.98 -14.47
N GLY A 774 26.79 22.38 -15.12
CA GLY A 774 28.22 22.70 -14.94
C GLY A 774 28.87 22.11 -13.68
N LYS A 775 28.15 21.31 -12.90
CA LYS A 775 28.62 20.65 -11.67
C LYS A 775 29.34 19.32 -12.02
N ARG A 776 30.49 19.46 -12.70
CA ARG A 776 31.19 18.31 -13.29
C ARG A 776 31.69 17.29 -12.25
N SER A 777 32.17 17.76 -11.09
CA SER A 777 32.65 16.87 -10.01
C SER A 777 31.57 15.98 -9.45
N GLU A 778 30.38 16.55 -9.20
CA GLU A 778 29.23 15.82 -8.68
C GLU A 778 28.69 14.81 -9.71
N ALA A 779 28.66 15.19 -10.99
CA ALA A 779 28.29 14.29 -12.08
C ALA A 779 29.26 13.08 -12.15
N LEU A 780 30.58 13.31 -12.11
CA LEU A 780 31.58 12.25 -12.16
C LEU A 780 31.51 11.31 -10.93
N ALA A 781 31.18 11.84 -9.74
CA ALA A 781 30.98 11.02 -8.53
C ALA A 781 29.81 10.03 -8.70
N LEU A 782 28.69 10.49 -9.27
CA LEU A 782 27.52 9.62 -9.55
C LEU A 782 27.83 8.60 -10.67
N ILE A 783 28.56 8.99 -11.71
CA ILE A 783 29.01 8.04 -12.75
C ILE A 783 29.89 6.95 -12.15
N ALA A 784 30.81 7.30 -11.24
CA ALA A 784 31.64 6.32 -10.54
C ALA A 784 30.80 5.38 -9.64
N ARG A 785 29.71 5.90 -9.01
CA ARG A 785 28.73 5.08 -8.28
C ARG A 785 28.02 4.10 -9.22
N LEU A 786 27.51 4.56 -10.35
CA LEU A 786 26.85 3.72 -11.36
C LEU A 786 27.81 2.66 -11.95
N THR A 787 29.08 3.01 -12.18
CA THR A 787 30.10 2.06 -12.63
C THR A 787 30.33 0.95 -11.60
N ARG A 788 30.40 1.27 -10.32
CA ARG A 788 30.47 0.25 -9.26
C ARG A 788 29.20 -0.59 -9.18
N LEU A 789 28.02 0.04 -9.34
CA LEU A 789 26.75 -0.67 -9.34
C LEU A 789 26.64 -1.67 -10.49
N SER A 790 27.16 -1.32 -11.69
CA SER A 790 27.12 -2.18 -12.88
C SER A 790 27.88 -3.50 -12.74
N THR A 791 28.70 -3.68 -11.69
CA THR A 791 29.36 -4.97 -11.38
C THR A 791 28.44 -5.96 -10.63
N ARG A 792 27.31 -5.49 -10.10
CA ARG A 792 26.38 -6.27 -9.25
C ARG A 792 24.94 -6.28 -9.76
N ARG A 793 24.55 -5.30 -10.54
CA ARG A 793 23.21 -5.12 -11.10
C ARG A 793 23.34 -4.67 -12.56
N TYR A 794 22.34 -5.04 -13.39
CA TYR A 794 22.31 -4.53 -14.76
C TYR A 794 22.16 -3.00 -14.75
N VAL A 795 23.04 -2.32 -15.48
CA VAL A 795 22.94 -0.90 -15.80
C VAL A 795 23.04 -0.78 -17.32
N ALA A 796 22.01 -0.17 -17.92
CA ALA A 796 21.90 -0.03 -19.37
C ALA A 796 23.13 0.67 -19.95
N PRO A 797 23.76 0.17 -21.00
CA PRO A 797 24.88 0.87 -21.65
C PRO A 797 24.50 2.26 -22.18
N THR A 798 23.25 2.45 -22.58
CA THR A 798 22.71 3.75 -23.01
C THR A 798 22.82 4.80 -21.90
N THR A 799 22.64 4.41 -20.65
CA THR A 799 22.81 5.27 -19.46
C THR A 799 24.18 5.95 -19.45
N PHE A 800 25.26 5.17 -19.64
CA PHE A 800 26.62 5.72 -19.71
C PHE A 800 26.84 6.58 -20.97
N ALA A 801 26.22 6.21 -22.09
CA ALA A 801 26.34 6.98 -23.34
C ALA A 801 25.80 8.41 -23.18
N VAL A 802 24.59 8.57 -22.61
CA VAL A 802 23.96 9.88 -22.40
C VAL A 802 24.69 10.72 -21.36
N LEU A 803 25.29 10.10 -20.33
CA LEU A 803 26.10 10.79 -19.34
C LEU A 803 27.40 11.35 -19.95
N HIS A 804 28.10 10.56 -20.78
CA HIS A 804 29.28 11.05 -21.49
C HIS A 804 28.93 12.12 -22.53
N ALA A 805 27.77 11.99 -23.19
CA ALA A 805 27.27 13.04 -24.11
C ALA A 805 27.03 14.37 -23.37
N ALA A 806 26.39 14.33 -22.19
CA ALA A 806 26.14 15.51 -21.34
C ALA A 806 27.43 16.15 -20.83
N LEU A 807 28.51 15.36 -20.62
CA LEU A 807 29.85 15.86 -20.26
C LEU A 807 30.65 16.37 -21.45
N GLY A 808 30.14 16.28 -22.69
CA GLY A 808 30.82 16.67 -23.93
C GLY A 808 31.80 15.64 -24.49
N ASP A 809 31.90 14.44 -23.91
CA ASP A 809 32.81 13.36 -24.34
C ASP A 809 32.08 12.46 -25.37
N LYS A 810 31.99 12.97 -26.62
CA LYS A 810 31.25 12.28 -27.69
C LYS A 810 31.87 10.92 -28.04
N ASP A 811 33.19 10.77 -27.99
CA ASP A 811 33.84 9.51 -28.38
C ASP A 811 33.48 8.38 -27.39
N LYS A 812 33.51 8.66 -26.09
CA LYS A 812 33.03 7.68 -25.10
C LYS A 812 31.54 7.43 -25.22
N ALA A 813 30.74 8.47 -25.50
CA ALA A 813 29.30 8.30 -25.72
C ALA A 813 29.05 7.30 -26.86
N PHE A 814 29.70 7.44 -28.01
CA PHE A 814 29.58 6.52 -29.13
C PHE A 814 30.12 5.12 -28.86
N SER A 815 31.18 4.99 -28.06
CA SER A 815 31.66 3.67 -27.60
C SER A 815 30.61 2.93 -26.79
N TRP A 816 29.91 3.64 -25.91
CA TRP A 816 28.81 3.07 -25.14
C TRP A 816 27.56 2.80 -25.98
N LEU A 817 27.22 3.66 -26.97
CA LEU A 817 26.13 3.40 -27.91
C LEU A 817 26.39 2.16 -28.76
N ALA A 818 27.63 1.89 -29.16
CA ALA A 818 27.99 0.66 -29.86
C ALA A 818 27.68 -0.60 -29.00
N ARG A 819 28.03 -0.55 -27.70
CA ARG A 819 27.70 -1.62 -26.74
C ARG A 819 26.19 -1.73 -26.50
N ALA A 820 25.48 -0.58 -26.40
CA ALA A 820 24.04 -0.56 -26.26
C ALA A 820 23.35 -1.27 -27.44
N ARG A 821 23.82 -0.99 -28.67
CA ARG A 821 23.32 -1.64 -29.87
C ARG A 821 23.58 -3.15 -29.87
N GLU A 822 24.79 -3.56 -29.49
CA GLU A 822 25.16 -4.98 -29.42
C GLU A 822 24.28 -5.75 -28.43
N LYS A 823 24.01 -5.13 -27.26
CA LYS A 823 23.15 -5.71 -26.20
C LYS A 823 21.65 -5.51 -26.44
N ARG A 824 21.28 -4.85 -27.54
CA ARG A 824 19.89 -4.46 -27.86
C ARG A 824 19.20 -3.77 -26.68
N ASP A 825 19.90 -2.76 -26.15
CA ASP A 825 19.38 -1.94 -25.07
C ASP A 825 18.06 -1.27 -25.48
N PHE A 826 17.02 -1.47 -24.68
CA PHE A 826 15.67 -1.05 -25.04
C PHE A 826 15.53 0.49 -25.15
N LEU A 827 16.32 1.28 -24.40
CA LEU A 827 16.29 2.74 -24.50
C LEU A 827 16.67 3.26 -25.89
N LEU A 828 17.37 2.46 -26.70
CA LEU A 828 17.71 2.85 -28.08
C LEU A 828 16.50 2.99 -28.99
N VAL A 829 15.35 2.39 -28.67
CA VAL A 829 14.11 2.59 -29.48
C VAL A 829 13.69 4.06 -29.52
N LEU A 830 14.07 4.83 -28.51
CA LEU A 830 13.80 6.26 -28.39
C LEU A 830 14.89 7.16 -29.00
N ALA A 831 15.98 6.59 -29.54
CA ALA A 831 17.14 7.37 -29.97
C ALA A 831 16.81 8.48 -30.98
N ALA A 832 15.83 8.25 -31.88
CA ALA A 832 15.43 9.22 -32.86
C ALA A 832 14.72 10.45 -32.27
N VAL A 833 14.03 10.32 -31.14
CA VAL A 833 13.07 11.32 -30.62
C VAL A 833 13.46 11.91 -29.26
N GLU A 834 14.11 11.12 -28.38
CA GLU A 834 14.39 11.48 -27.00
C GLU A 834 15.39 12.64 -26.85
N PRO A 835 15.09 13.68 -26.04
CA PRO A 835 15.95 14.85 -25.82
C PRO A 835 17.35 14.52 -25.29
N MET A 836 17.52 13.46 -24.52
CA MET A 836 18.83 13.10 -23.95
C MET A 836 19.90 12.81 -25.02
N PHE A 837 19.51 12.50 -26.26
CA PHE A 837 20.42 12.27 -27.38
C PHE A 837 20.72 13.53 -28.21
N ASP A 838 20.13 14.68 -27.93
CA ASP A 838 20.30 15.92 -28.69
C ASP A 838 21.77 16.34 -28.89
N PRO A 839 22.68 16.19 -27.88
CA PRO A 839 24.09 16.51 -28.04
C PRO A 839 24.80 15.68 -29.14
N LEU A 840 24.23 14.56 -29.55
CA LEU A 840 24.82 13.61 -30.51
C LEU A 840 24.19 13.68 -31.91
N ARG A 841 23.05 14.36 -32.09
CA ARG A 841 22.26 14.34 -33.34
C ARG A 841 23.00 14.83 -34.57
N ASP A 842 23.85 15.83 -34.43
CA ASP A 842 24.63 16.43 -35.53
C ASP A 842 25.85 15.57 -35.95
N ASP A 843 26.16 14.46 -35.25
CA ASP A 843 27.28 13.59 -35.55
C ASP A 843 26.88 12.48 -36.54
N ALA A 844 27.67 12.30 -37.61
CA ALA A 844 27.41 11.29 -38.64
C ALA A 844 27.30 9.86 -38.08
N ARG A 845 28.03 9.57 -36.96
CA ARG A 845 27.95 8.26 -36.26
C ARG A 845 26.57 8.00 -35.68
N PHE A 846 25.85 9.07 -35.25
CA PHE A 846 24.50 8.93 -34.74
C PHE A 846 23.51 8.60 -35.85
N THR A 847 23.63 9.28 -37.01
CA THR A 847 22.83 8.96 -38.20
C THR A 847 23.07 7.53 -38.66
N ALA A 848 24.32 7.05 -38.64
CA ALA A 848 24.66 5.66 -38.96
C ALA A 848 24.06 4.66 -37.95
N LEU A 849 24.03 5.02 -36.67
CA LEU A 849 23.38 4.20 -35.65
C LEU A 849 21.89 4.04 -35.95
N LEU A 850 21.15 5.13 -36.13
CA LEU A 850 19.71 5.11 -36.46
C LEU A 850 19.43 4.32 -37.74
N ALA A 851 20.21 4.51 -38.79
CA ALA A 851 20.10 3.75 -40.04
C ALA A 851 20.29 2.22 -39.81
N SER A 852 21.25 1.84 -38.95
CA SER A 852 21.50 0.44 -38.58
C SER A 852 20.32 -0.22 -37.88
N MET A 853 19.51 0.55 -37.18
CA MET A 853 18.29 0.14 -36.48
C MET A 853 17.03 0.30 -37.34
N LYS A 854 17.15 0.82 -38.55
CA LYS A 854 16.02 1.16 -39.44
C LYS A 854 15.04 2.15 -38.82
N LEU A 855 15.53 3.04 -37.97
CA LEU A 855 14.77 4.18 -37.46
C LEU A 855 14.81 5.31 -38.46
N ALA A 856 13.74 6.11 -38.49
CA ALA A 856 13.73 7.36 -39.26
C ALA A 856 14.90 8.26 -38.79
N GLY A 857 15.41 9.14 -39.70
CA GLY A 857 16.47 10.06 -39.34
C GLY A 857 16.10 10.94 -38.12
N PRO A 858 17.10 11.52 -37.44
CA PRO A 858 16.85 12.30 -36.23
C PRO A 858 15.93 13.50 -36.55
N LEU A 859 15.01 13.79 -35.61
CA LEU A 859 14.24 15.04 -35.69
C LEU A 859 15.20 16.24 -35.73
N PRO A 860 14.86 17.35 -36.42
CA PRO A 860 15.67 18.55 -36.40
C PRO A 860 15.95 18.99 -34.95
N ASN A 861 17.20 19.39 -34.69
CA ASN A 861 17.56 19.91 -33.38
C ASN A 861 16.82 21.24 -33.12
N PRO A 862 15.91 21.35 -32.13
CA PRO A 862 15.18 22.59 -31.89
C PRO A 862 16.04 23.75 -31.36
N ALA A 863 17.34 23.51 -31.10
CA ALA A 863 18.30 24.55 -30.66
C ALA A 863 18.97 25.30 -31.82
N ARG A 864 18.59 25.03 -33.09
CA ARG A 864 18.99 25.80 -34.28
C ARG A 864 17.88 26.64 -34.81
#